data_94deed30b40367f17c6975f87bf65e45
#
_entry.id   94deed30b40367f17c6975f87bf65e45
#
_cell.length_a   1.000
_cell.length_b   1.000
_cell.length_c   1.000
_cell.angle_alpha   90.00
_cell.angle_beta   90.00
_cell.angle_gamma   90.00
#
_symmetry.space_group_name_H-M   'P 1'
#
loop_
_entity.id
_entity.type
_entity.pdbx_description
1 polymer ?
#
loop_
_entity_poly.entity_id
_entity_poly.type
_entity_poly.pdbx_seq_one_letter_code
_entity_poly.pdbx_strand_id
1 'polypeptide(L)'
;MSQRNLISIADLSNDEIEQIFDLADAAHKLRSEKIADGRIMATLFYEPSTRTRLSFESAMQRLGGSVISCSDMKASSTAKGETVADTARVVASYADVLVVRHYWDGAVQAMAEYADVPVINAGDGAHEHPTQTLCDLYTLKKEKGELKGLTVVICGDLKNGRTIHSLVCALARFEANIVTLAANGMELPQYVLERLEREYGYSLAPVASDDLSAVVTETDALYLTPKQPHQLALFTDVDLAIQNRLSSIVSGLRYDAFYMTRKQKERMKEGTTGGSYPTIGAGFLREQRFKDTVVMHPLPRVDELSPEVDKDRRGIYFKQAAYGVPVRMALLKFLFDQGGDRILSGKRTRALYESPERLGPQCTNVNCITLTEPSSTRRRFDVLFAGAGRALILRCIYCDHRFRVQLVGHVKSKRYCVYDTGLADTVKEWLRKKELAIFNSIKEAEELGYEPYKSGPQRTVMDEREIQSAVEEISRQIARDHNDLDRLLILGIRTKGSLLAQRIATELEDQQKRKPELGEIEIYGSGDELRRISPTDPEAGPMNFKDRTVILVDDVIYTGRTVKSALTIIFRSGRPQSVRLAVLIDRGHREVPVKANYVGKNIPSSERERVRVKLREAEQDEKDKVVIYSIINPTEGLEGKAG
;
A
#
# COMPACT_ATOMS: atom_id res chain seq x y z
N MET A 1 9.94 13.06 26.76
CA MET A 1 11.18 12.27 26.45
C MET A 1 10.83 11.43 25.23
N SER A 2 11.62 11.47 24.16
CA SER A 2 11.31 10.65 22.97
C SER A 2 11.79 9.23 23.23
N GLN A 3 10.87 8.30 23.17
CA GLN A 3 11.17 6.89 23.40
C GLN A 3 11.65 6.21 22.12
N ARG A 4 12.44 5.16 22.27
CA ARG A 4 12.98 4.41 21.16
C ARG A 4 12.05 3.27 20.79
N ASN A 5 11.53 3.28 19.56
CA ASN A 5 10.69 2.24 18.99
C ASN A 5 11.51 1.33 18.06
N LEU A 6 11.03 0.11 17.82
CA LEU A 6 11.50 -0.75 16.73
C LEU A 6 10.33 -1.02 15.78
N ILE A 7 10.13 -0.16 14.80
CA ILE A 7 9.06 -0.27 13.80
C ILE A 7 9.58 -0.92 12.53
N SER A 8 10.78 -0.54 12.09
CA SER A 8 11.48 -1.04 10.91
C SER A 8 12.85 -1.58 11.32
N ILE A 9 13.40 -2.50 10.53
CA ILE A 9 14.79 -2.93 10.72
C ILE A 9 15.78 -1.76 10.53
N ALA A 10 15.38 -0.72 9.78
CA ALA A 10 16.14 0.49 9.59
C ALA A 10 16.28 1.36 10.85
N ASP A 11 15.50 1.10 11.90
CA ASP A 11 15.59 1.80 13.17
C ASP A 11 16.83 1.39 14.00
N LEU A 12 17.50 0.30 13.60
CA LEU A 12 18.73 -0.18 14.22
C LEU A 12 19.93 0.05 13.29
N SER A 13 21.05 0.50 13.81
CA SER A 13 22.33 0.47 13.09
C SER A 13 22.90 -0.94 13.03
N ASN A 14 23.95 -1.17 12.19
CA ASN A 14 24.61 -2.47 12.16
C ASN A 14 25.26 -2.80 13.52
N ASP A 15 25.93 -1.81 14.13
CA ASP A 15 26.57 -1.97 15.44
C ASP A 15 25.55 -2.34 16.53
N GLU A 16 24.33 -1.79 16.44
CA GLU A 16 23.26 -2.10 17.39
C GLU A 16 22.67 -3.49 17.16
N ILE A 17 22.58 -3.92 15.89
CA ILE A 17 22.20 -5.30 15.57
C ILE A 17 23.24 -6.28 16.13
N GLU A 18 24.53 -5.98 15.94
CA GLU A 18 25.62 -6.77 16.50
C GLU A 18 25.60 -6.77 18.04
N GLN A 19 25.37 -5.62 18.67
CA GLN A 19 25.20 -5.53 20.13
C GLN A 19 24.02 -6.41 20.62
N ILE A 20 22.90 -6.40 19.89
CA ILE A 20 21.75 -7.27 20.21
C ILE A 20 22.16 -8.76 20.09
N PHE A 21 22.98 -9.11 19.10
CA PHE A 21 23.47 -10.50 18.94
C PHE A 21 24.41 -10.91 20.07
N ASP A 22 25.33 -10.04 20.48
CA ASP A 22 26.22 -10.30 21.62
C ASP A 22 25.42 -10.47 22.93
N LEU A 23 24.40 -9.63 23.14
CA LEU A 23 23.49 -9.77 24.26
C LEU A 23 22.67 -11.07 24.17
N ALA A 24 22.29 -11.52 22.99
CA ALA A 24 21.58 -12.79 22.79
C ALA A 24 22.49 -13.99 23.11
N ASP A 25 23.78 -13.92 22.77
CA ASP A 25 24.76 -14.93 23.17
C ASP A 25 24.95 -15.00 24.70
N ALA A 26 24.84 -13.85 25.35
CA ALA A 26 24.91 -13.73 26.81
C ALA A 26 23.54 -13.89 27.52
N ALA A 27 22.50 -14.42 26.85
CA ALA A 27 21.13 -14.48 27.39
C ALA A 27 21.00 -15.20 28.74
N HIS A 28 21.88 -16.15 29.05
CA HIS A 28 21.94 -16.81 30.37
C HIS A 28 22.26 -15.81 31.49
N LYS A 29 23.12 -14.81 31.25
CA LYS A 29 23.42 -13.75 32.22
C LYS A 29 22.22 -12.81 32.38
N LEU A 30 21.58 -12.42 31.28
CA LEU A 30 20.39 -11.58 31.30
C LEU A 30 19.26 -12.19 32.14
N ARG A 31 19.15 -13.52 32.11
CA ARG A 31 18.17 -14.24 32.92
C ARG A 31 18.47 -14.17 34.44
N SER A 32 19.74 -14.21 34.81
CA SER A 32 20.15 -14.13 36.24
C SER A 32 20.03 -12.72 36.79
N GLU A 33 20.24 -11.69 35.95
CA GLU A 33 20.21 -10.28 36.35
C GLU A 33 18.79 -9.73 36.55
N LYS A 34 17.74 -10.43 36.07
CA LYS A 34 16.32 -10.00 36.15
C LYS A 34 16.10 -8.54 35.76
N ILE A 35 16.68 -8.11 34.66
CA ILE A 35 16.73 -6.70 34.22
C ILE A 35 15.37 -6.05 33.97
N ALA A 36 14.30 -6.83 33.85
CA ALA A 36 12.93 -6.37 33.67
C ALA A 36 12.07 -6.49 34.94
N ASP A 37 12.72 -6.65 36.12
CA ASP A 37 11.98 -6.72 37.37
C ASP A 37 11.11 -5.46 37.58
N GLY A 38 9.84 -5.66 37.97
CA GLY A 38 8.85 -4.62 38.11
C GLY A 38 8.28 -4.05 36.80
N ARG A 39 8.77 -4.45 35.62
CA ARG A 39 8.27 -3.98 34.31
C ARG A 39 7.20 -4.89 33.74
N ILE A 40 6.29 -4.29 33.00
CA ILE A 40 5.17 -4.97 32.34
C ILE A 40 5.30 -4.80 30.82
N MET A 41 5.20 -5.89 30.08
CA MET A 41 5.08 -5.88 28.62
C MET A 41 3.65 -6.20 28.20
N ALA A 42 3.07 -5.39 27.32
CA ALA A 42 1.79 -5.71 26.69
C ALA A 42 2.00 -6.31 25.30
N THR A 43 1.32 -7.43 25.02
CA THR A 43 1.30 -8.05 23.67
C THR A 43 -0.07 -7.91 23.03
N LEU A 44 -0.13 -7.15 21.92
CA LEU A 44 -1.34 -6.82 21.17
C LEU A 44 -1.29 -7.50 19.80
N PHE A 45 -2.01 -8.60 19.64
CA PHE A 45 -1.97 -9.41 18.42
C PHE A 45 -3.31 -9.38 17.68
N TYR A 46 -3.45 -8.46 16.72
CA TYR A 46 -4.61 -8.36 15.83
C TYR A 46 -4.61 -9.46 14.76
N GLU A 47 -3.43 -9.99 14.42
CA GLU A 47 -3.25 -11.12 13.52
C GLU A 47 -2.67 -12.30 14.32
N PRO A 48 -3.24 -13.52 14.24
CA PRO A 48 -2.77 -14.67 15.01
C PRO A 48 -1.29 -15.01 14.77
N SER A 49 -0.51 -15.14 15.83
CA SER A 49 0.88 -15.59 15.76
C SER A 49 1.34 -16.20 17.08
N THR A 50 1.17 -17.50 17.23
CA THR A 50 1.52 -18.23 18.46
C THR A 50 3.01 -18.10 18.81
N ARG A 51 3.90 -18.37 17.85
CA ARG A 51 5.35 -18.38 18.10
C ARG A 51 5.91 -17.01 18.45
N THR A 52 5.57 -15.98 17.67
CA THR A 52 6.08 -14.62 17.95
C THR A 52 5.60 -14.14 19.30
N ARG A 53 4.31 -14.34 19.62
CA ARG A 53 3.74 -13.95 20.90
C ARG A 53 4.42 -14.69 22.07
N LEU A 54 4.34 -16.03 22.08
CA LEU A 54 4.90 -16.82 23.18
C LEU A 54 6.40 -16.61 23.37
N SER A 55 7.16 -16.34 22.30
CA SER A 55 8.60 -16.09 22.45
C SER A 55 8.90 -14.72 23.07
N PHE A 56 8.11 -13.67 22.80
CA PHE A 56 8.20 -12.40 23.50
C PHE A 56 7.76 -12.54 24.97
N GLU A 57 6.63 -13.20 25.21
CA GLU A 57 6.14 -13.45 26.56
C GLU A 57 7.17 -14.25 27.39
N SER A 58 7.73 -15.33 26.80
CA SER A 58 8.81 -16.09 27.43
C SER A 58 10.07 -15.25 27.68
N ALA A 59 10.45 -14.37 26.71
CA ALA A 59 11.60 -13.50 26.87
C ALA A 59 11.42 -12.54 28.05
N MET A 60 10.26 -11.87 28.15
CA MET A 60 9.96 -10.94 29.24
C MET A 60 9.95 -11.64 30.60
N GLN A 61 9.29 -12.78 30.70
CA GLN A 61 9.27 -13.60 31.94
C GLN A 61 10.68 -14.02 32.35
N ARG A 62 11.54 -14.43 31.42
CA ARG A 62 12.93 -14.82 31.70
C ARG A 62 13.80 -13.65 32.18
N LEU A 63 13.45 -12.42 31.80
CA LEU A 63 14.09 -11.21 32.28
C LEU A 63 13.55 -10.73 33.63
N GLY A 64 12.60 -11.42 34.23
CA GLY A 64 11.99 -11.11 35.53
C GLY A 64 10.77 -10.16 35.43
N GLY A 65 10.34 -9.78 34.24
CA GLY A 65 9.18 -8.91 34.04
C GLY A 65 7.85 -9.67 33.96
N SER A 66 6.76 -8.92 33.91
CA SER A 66 5.39 -9.41 33.79
C SER A 66 4.83 -9.18 32.39
N VAL A 67 3.77 -9.91 32.04
CA VAL A 67 3.13 -9.80 30.72
C VAL A 67 1.63 -9.65 30.88
N ILE A 68 1.04 -8.68 30.17
CA ILE A 68 -0.39 -8.63 29.88
C ILE A 68 -0.58 -8.93 28.39
N SER A 69 -1.49 -9.84 28.07
CA SER A 69 -1.61 -10.36 26.71
C SER A 69 -3.05 -10.24 26.20
N CYS A 70 -3.23 -9.65 25.03
CA CYS A 70 -4.47 -9.67 24.28
C CYS A 70 -4.24 -10.41 22.95
N SER A 71 -4.75 -11.65 22.87
CA SER A 71 -4.53 -12.55 21.74
C SER A 71 -5.67 -12.56 20.72
N ASP A 72 -6.81 -12.01 21.09
CA ASP A 72 -7.97 -11.88 20.22
C ASP A 72 -8.51 -10.44 20.30
N MET A 73 -7.88 -9.57 19.55
CA MET A 73 -8.29 -8.17 19.46
C MET A 73 -9.66 -8.01 18.77
N LYS A 74 -10.13 -8.99 17.99
CA LYS A 74 -11.47 -8.97 17.39
C LYS A 74 -12.58 -9.14 18.41
N ALA A 75 -12.29 -9.80 19.53
CA ALA A 75 -13.23 -9.95 20.66
C ALA A 75 -13.10 -8.84 21.72
N SER A 76 -12.19 -7.88 21.51
CA SER A 76 -11.92 -6.76 22.42
C SER A 76 -12.73 -5.50 22.08
N SER A 77 -12.40 -4.37 22.74
CA SER A 77 -12.97 -3.04 22.46
C SER A 77 -12.84 -2.61 21.00
N THR A 78 -11.87 -3.13 20.25
CA THR A 78 -11.71 -2.91 18.81
C THR A 78 -12.96 -3.33 18.02
N ALA A 79 -13.65 -4.39 18.45
CA ALA A 79 -14.93 -4.80 17.85
C ALA A 79 -16.05 -3.74 18.04
N LYS A 80 -15.86 -2.82 18.98
CA LYS A 80 -16.79 -1.70 19.25
C LYS A 80 -16.35 -0.40 18.57
N GLY A 81 -15.30 -0.44 17.72
CA GLY A 81 -14.79 0.71 17.00
C GLY A 81 -13.69 1.50 17.72
N GLU A 82 -13.03 0.92 18.75
CA GLU A 82 -11.86 1.55 19.37
C GLU A 82 -10.71 1.64 18.36
N THR A 83 -10.12 2.84 18.27
CA THR A 83 -9.06 3.13 17.32
C THR A 83 -7.70 2.63 17.79
N VAL A 84 -6.73 2.44 16.84
CA VAL A 84 -5.34 2.12 17.21
C VAL A 84 -4.71 3.18 18.10
N ALA A 85 -5.11 4.45 17.93
CA ALA A 85 -4.63 5.57 18.74
C ALA A 85 -5.11 5.48 20.20
N ASP A 86 -6.37 5.15 20.40
CA ASP A 86 -6.94 5.04 21.75
C ASP A 86 -6.40 3.77 22.44
N THR A 87 -6.36 2.64 21.72
CA THR A 87 -5.74 1.40 22.23
C THR A 87 -4.29 1.65 22.64
N ALA A 88 -3.51 2.38 21.82
CA ALA A 88 -2.11 2.68 22.13
C ALA A 88 -1.97 3.49 23.44
N ARG A 89 -2.78 4.55 23.61
CA ARG A 89 -2.76 5.39 24.82
C ARG A 89 -3.17 4.62 26.08
N VAL A 90 -4.26 3.86 25.97
CA VAL A 90 -4.79 3.10 27.11
C VAL A 90 -3.79 2.02 27.54
N VAL A 91 -3.30 1.22 26.59
CA VAL A 91 -2.40 0.10 26.94
C VAL A 91 -1.01 0.60 27.34
N ALA A 92 -0.52 1.73 26.77
CA ALA A 92 0.72 2.36 27.22
C ALA A 92 0.66 2.81 28.70
N SER A 93 -0.52 3.14 29.23
CA SER A 93 -0.68 3.46 30.65
C SER A 93 -0.63 2.22 31.57
N TYR A 94 -0.67 1.01 31.00
CA TYR A 94 -0.64 -0.26 31.75
C TYR A 94 0.68 -1.02 31.63
N ALA A 95 1.54 -0.62 30.69
CA ALA A 95 2.74 -1.37 30.35
C ALA A 95 3.93 -0.45 30.07
N ASP A 96 5.15 -0.98 30.22
CA ASP A 96 6.41 -0.30 29.96
C ASP A 96 6.94 -0.54 28.55
N VAL A 97 6.35 -1.46 27.80
CA VAL A 97 6.67 -1.75 26.39
C VAL A 97 5.49 -2.44 25.72
N LEU A 98 5.21 -2.07 24.47
CA LEU A 98 4.18 -2.69 23.64
C LEU A 98 4.82 -3.54 22.54
N VAL A 99 4.34 -4.78 22.38
CA VAL A 99 4.66 -5.66 21.25
C VAL A 99 3.40 -5.82 20.41
N VAL A 100 3.43 -5.29 19.19
CA VAL A 100 2.23 -5.18 18.37
C VAL A 100 2.38 -5.95 17.07
N ARG A 101 1.37 -6.76 16.73
CA ARG A 101 1.20 -7.38 15.43
C ARG A 101 -0.15 -7.01 14.85
N HIS A 102 -0.15 -6.43 13.64
CA HIS A 102 -1.36 -5.91 13.03
C HIS A 102 -1.51 -6.39 11.58
N TYR A 103 -2.75 -6.41 11.07
CA TYR A 103 -3.04 -6.79 9.67
C TYR A 103 -2.99 -5.61 8.69
N TRP A 104 -2.99 -4.35 9.18
CA TRP A 104 -2.84 -3.16 8.33
C TRP A 104 -1.40 -2.67 8.28
N ASP A 105 -0.95 -2.32 7.06
CA ASP A 105 0.36 -1.74 6.82
C ASP A 105 0.48 -0.38 7.53
N GLY A 106 1.53 -0.22 8.32
CA GLY A 106 1.81 1.02 9.05
C GLY A 106 1.01 1.22 10.34
N ALA A 107 0.17 0.26 10.74
CA ALA A 107 -0.61 0.37 11.98
C ALA A 107 0.29 0.48 13.23
N VAL A 108 1.41 -0.25 13.25
CA VAL A 108 2.35 -0.21 14.38
C VAL A 108 3.04 1.15 14.46
N GLN A 109 3.38 1.76 13.32
CA GLN A 109 3.89 3.14 13.27
C GLN A 109 2.86 4.14 13.80
N ALA A 110 1.58 3.97 13.44
CA ALA A 110 0.51 4.81 13.96
C ALA A 110 0.37 4.68 15.48
N MET A 111 0.39 3.45 16.02
CA MET A 111 0.35 3.23 17.47
C MET A 111 1.54 3.87 18.20
N ALA A 112 2.74 3.80 17.61
CA ALA A 112 3.94 4.41 18.19
C ALA A 112 3.90 5.94 18.28
N GLU A 113 3.02 6.61 17.53
CA GLU A 113 2.82 8.05 17.65
C GLU A 113 2.00 8.46 18.88
N TYR A 114 1.23 7.52 19.43
CA TYR A 114 0.32 7.77 20.55
C TYR A 114 0.75 7.06 21.85
N ALA A 115 1.62 6.07 21.75
CA ALA A 115 2.21 5.43 22.92
C ALA A 115 3.36 6.27 23.47
N ASP A 116 3.41 6.42 24.78
CA ASP A 116 4.53 7.04 25.51
C ASP A 116 5.51 6.00 26.10
N VAL A 117 5.37 4.76 25.67
CA VAL A 117 6.27 3.62 25.95
C VAL A 117 6.83 3.03 24.64
N PRO A 118 7.99 2.35 24.65
CA PRO A 118 8.55 1.69 23.47
C PRO A 118 7.56 0.78 22.78
N VAL A 119 7.50 0.85 21.44
CA VAL A 119 6.66 -0.01 20.60
C VAL A 119 7.55 -0.88 19.71
N ILE A 120 7.28 -2.18 19.71
CA ILE A 120 7.97 -3.18 18.91
C ILE A 120 7.03 -3.73 17.85
N ASN A 121 7.43 -3.63 16.57
CA ASN A 121 6.72 -4.22 15.45
C ASN A 121 6.96 -5.73 15.37
N ALA A 122 5.95 -6.52 15.70
CA ALA A 122 5.92 -7.98 15.56
C ALA A 122 5.26 -8.46 14.25
N GLY A 123 5.19 -7.56 13.25
CA GLY A 123 4.67 -7.74 11.90
C GLY A 123 3.42 -6.91 11.62
N ASP A 124 3.47 -6.04 10.62
CA ASP A 124 2.35 -5.23 10.16
C ASP A 124 2.02 -5.49 8.68
N GLY A 125 0.83 -5.99 8.41
CA GLY A 125 0.34 -6.27 7.06
C GLY A 125 1.33 -7.03 6.17
N ALA A 126 1.59 -6.49 4.99
CA ALA A 126 2.64 -6.94 4.06
C ALA A 126 3.90 -6.06 4.13
N HIS A 127 4.00 -5.16 5.10
CA HIS A 127 5.00 -4.10 5.15
C HIS A 127 6.33 -4.57 5.75
N GLU A 128 6.42 -4.76 7.09
CA GLU A 128 7.69 -5.15 7.74
C GLU A 128 7.50 -6.16 8.89
N HIS A 129 8.59 -6.89 9.20
CA HIS A 129 8.69 -7.75 10.39
C HIS A 129 10.12 -7.75 10.95
N PRO A 130 10.58 -6.63 11.55
CA PRO A 130 11.98 -6.44 11.96
C PRO A 130 12.44 -7.50 12.95
N THR A 131 11.58 -7.96 13.87
CA THR A 131 11.98 -8.95 14.88
C THR A 131 12.16 -10.37 14.31
N GLN A 132 11.52 -10.71 13.19
CA GLN A 132 11.81 -11.94 12.47
C GLN A 132 13.15 -11.84 11.76
N THR A 133 13.41 -10.69 11.12
CA THR A 133 14.70 -10.42 10.47
C THR A 133 15.86 -10.55 11.43
N LEU A 134 15.75 -10.00 12.65
CA LEU A 134 16.80 -10.19 13.67
C LEU A 134 17.03 -11.67 14.00
N CYS A 135 15.97 -12.48 14.13
CA CYS A 135 16.10 -13.91 14.38
C CYS A 135 16.73 -14.66 13.20
N ASP A 136 16.40 -14.28 11.97
CA ASP A 136 16.93 -14.91 10.76
C ASP A 136 18.41 -14.58 10.56
N LEU A 137 18.80 -13.31 10.72
CA LEU A 137 20.20 -12.88 10.68
C LEU A 137 21.04 -13.53 11.80
N TYR A 138 20.52 -13.56 13.02
CA TYR A 138 21.18 -14.22 14.13
C TYR A 138 21.40 -15.71 13.85
N THR A 139 20.38 -16.39 13.29
CA THR A 139 20.49 -17.80 12.92
C THR A 139 21.54 -18.02 11.83
N LEU A 140 21.53 -17.21 10.78
CA LEU A 140 22.54 -17.27 9.72
C LEU A 140 23.95 -17.02 10.28
N LYS A 141 24.12 -16.01 11.11
CA LYS A 141 25.40 -15.72 11.78
C LYS A 141 25.88 -16.88 12.65
N LYS A 142 24.99 -17.52 13.44
CA LYS A 142 25.36 -18.65 14.29
C LYS A 142 25.72 -19.91 13.50
N GLU A 143 25.10 -20.14 12.35
CA GLU A 143 25.33 -21.34 11.56
C GLU A 143 26.43 -21.16 10.50
N LYS A 144 26.70 -19.92 10.07
CA LYS A 144 27.62 -19.61 8.96
C LYS A 144 28.79 -18.69 9.34
N GLY A 145 28.75 -18.07 10.51
CA GLY A 145 29.78 -17.14 10.98
C GLY A 145 29.46 -15.69 10.60
N GLU A 146 30.05 -15.18 9.54
CA GLU A 146 29.85 -13.80 9.11
C GLU A 146 28.71 -13.64 8.11
N LEU A 147 28.03 -12.49 8.16
CA LEU A 147 26.98 -12.14 7.19
C LEU A 147 27.56 -11.42 5.96
N LYS A 148 28.69 -10.76 6.12
CA LYS A 148 29.39 -10.03 5.05
C LYS A 148 29.85 -11.01 3.96
N GLY A 149 29.57 -10.64 2.70
CA GLY A 149 29.98 -11.40 1.53
C GLY A 149 29.12 -12.64 1.24
N LEU A 150 28.16 -13.01 2.09
CA LEU A 150 27.24 -14.10 1.77
C LEU A 150 26.44 -13.80 0.51
N THR A 151 26.35 -14.76 -0.40
CA THR A 151 25.47 -14.68 -1.55
C THR A 151 24.11 -15.31 -1.21
N VAL A 152 23.08 -14.47 -1.16
CA VAL A 152 21.72 -14.85 -0.77
C VAL A 152 20.79 -14.72 -1.96
N VAL A 153 20.25 -15.84 -2.44
CA VAL A 153 19.26 -15.86 -3.53
C VAL A 153 17.85 -15.92 -2.92
N ILE A 154 16.99 -14.99 -3.31
CA ILE A 154 15.61 -14.88 -2.80
C ILE A 154 14.63 -15.09 -3.95
N CYS A 155 13.81 -16.14 -3.86
CA CYS A 155 12.93 -16.58 -4.94
C CYS A 155 11.44 -16.54 -4.56
N GLY A 156 10.56 -16.19 -5.52
CA GLY A 156 9.12 -16.35 -5.43
C GLY A 156 8.32 -15.06 -5.30
N ASP A 157 7.38 -14.98 -4.34
CA ASP A 157 6.58 -13.78 -4.06
C ASP A 157 7.35 -12.81 -3.16
N LEU A 158 8.05 -11.86 -3.80
CA LEU A 158 8.82 -10.85 -3.08
C LEU A 158 7.96 -9.61 -2.73
N LYS A 159 6.82 -9.47 -3.38
CA LYS A 159 5.93 -8.31 -3.23
C LYS A 159 5.19 -8.29 -1.89
N ASN A 160 4.69 -9.46 -1.46
CA ASN A 160 3.85 -9.58 -0.27
C ASN A 160 4.61 -10.16 0.95
N GLY A 161 5.91 -10.41 0.78
CA GLY A 161 6.76 -11.02 1.79
C GLY A 161 7.33 -10.02 2.79
N ARG A 162 6.57 -9.59 3.81
CA ARG A 162 7.06 -8.61 4.82
C ARG A 162 8.39 -8.99 5.49
N THR A 163 8.66 -10.27 5.67
CA THR A 163 9.95 -10.75 6.20
C THR A 163 11.07 -10.53 5.20
N ILE A 164 10.79 -10.65 3.89
CA ILE A 164 11.74 -10.38 2.83
C ILE A 164 12.09 -8.89 2.77
N HIS A 165 11.10 -8.00 2.86
CA HIS A 165 11.33 -6.55 2.80
C HIS A 165 12.31 -6.08 3.87
N SER A 166 12.14 -6.55 5.11
CA SER A 166 13.07 -6.24 6.19
C SER A 166 14.42 -6.97 6.02
N LEU A 167 14.41 -8.23 5.53
CA LEU A 167 15.61 -9.06 5.39
C LEU A 167 16.56 -8.51 4.31
N VAL A 168 16.05 -8.14 3.13
CA VAL A 168 16.86 -7.56 2.03
C VAL A 168 17.57 -6.28 2.49
N CYS A 169 16.83 -5.41 3.22
CA CYS A 169 17.40 -4.18 3.76
C CYS A 169 18.54 -4.46 4.76
N ALA A 170 18.36 -5.46 5.60
CA ALA A 170 19.38 -5.83 6.58
C ALA A 170 20.60 -6.49 5.90
N LEU A 171 20.39 -7.46 5.00
CA LEU A 171 21.46 -8.12 4.25
C LEU A 171 22.31 -7.13 3.44
N ALA A 172 21.67 -6.19 2.74
CA ALA A 172 22.39 -5.15 2.00
C ALA A 172 23.31 -4.32 2.89
N ARG A 173 22.88 -3.99 4.11
CA ARG A 173 23.66 -3.24 5.10
C ARG A 173 24.84 -4.04 5.65
N PHE A 174 24.73 -5.36 5.72
CA PHE A 174 25.81 -6.27 6.07
C PHE A 174 26.68 -6.65 4.88
N GLU A 175 26.57 -5.94 3.76
CA GLU A 175 27.37 -6.16 2.54
C GLU A 175 27.24 -7.59 1.99
N ALA A 176 26.07 -8.21 2.13
CA ALA A 176 25.77 -9.47 1.48
C ALA A 176 25.43 -9.26 -0.01
N ASN A 177 25.76 -10.24 -0.86
CA ASN A 177 25.38 -10.24 -2.25
C ASN A 177 23.94 -10.77 -2.39
N ILE A 178 23.00 -9.93 -2.83
CA ILE A 178 21.59 -10.29 -2.90
C ILE A 178 21.18 -10.49 -4.36
N VAL A 179 20.61 -11.64 -4.65
CA VAL A 179 20.04 -11.97 -5.95
C VAL A 179 18.55 -12.22 -5.78
N THR A 180 17.71 -11.56 -6.59
CA THR A 180 16.26 -11.70 -6.52
C THR A 180 15.71 -12.36 -7.77
N LEU A 181 14.93 -13.42 -7.59
CA LEU A 181 14.23 -14.18 -8.64
C LEU A 181 12.72 -14.13 -8.37
N ALA A 182 12.10 -13.02 -8.72
CA ALA A 182 10.69 -12.82 -8.51
C ALA A 182 9.85 -13.54 -9.58
N ALA A 183 8.69 -14.04 -9.20
CA ALA A 183 7.64 -14.38 -10.15
C ALA A 183 7.09 -13.07 -10.78
N ASN A 184 6.63 -13.15 -12.04
CA ASN A 184 6.11 -11.98 -12.77
C ASN A 184 5.04 -11.22 -11.98
N GLY A 185 5.23 -9.92 -11.81
CA GLY A 185 4.35 -9.06 -11.03
C GLY A 185 4.47 -9.22 -9.51
N MET A 186 5.44 -10.03 -9.05
CA MET A 186 5.74 -10.32 -7.64
C MET A 186 7.12 -9.81 -7.24
N GLU A 187 7.66 -8.86 -7.97
CA GLU A 187 8.93 -8.20 -7.71
C GLU A 187 8.90 -7.45 -6.37
N LEU A 188 10.07 -7.15 -5.84
CA LEU A 188 10.18 -6.30 -4.66
C LEU A 188 9.46 -4.97 -4.88
N PRO A 189 8.70 -4.49 -3.89
CA PRO A 189 8.07 -3.19 -3.98
C PRO A 189 9.09 -2.07 -4.24
N GLN A 190 8.69 -1.10 -5.07
CA GLN A 190 9.57 0.01 -5.46
C GLN A 190 10.16 0.76 -4.25
N TYR A 191 9.42 0.87 -3.14
CA TYR A 191 9.92 1.53 -1.94
C TYR A 191 11.09 0.78 -1.29
N VAL A 192 11.14 -0.56 -1.41
CA VAL A 192 12.25 -1.38 -0.91
C VAL A 192 13.49 -1.15 -1.78
N LEU A 193 13.34 -1.22 -3.12
CA LEU A 193 14.43 -0.98 -4.07
C LEU A 193 15.07 0.39 -3.88
N GLU A 194 14.26 1.42 -3.76
CA GLU A 194 14.74 2.78 -3.56
C GLU A 194 15.31 3.02 -2.15
N ARG A 195 14.88 2.25 -1.14
CA ARG A 195 15.51 2.26 0.18
C ARG A 195 16.91 1.67 0.09
N LEU A 196 17.06 0.53 -0.59
CA LEU A 196 18.36 -0.10 -0.83
C LEU A 196 19.33 0.86 -1.51
N GLU A 197 18.91 1.49 -2.60
CA GLU A 197 19.77 2.40 -3.37
C GLU A 197 20.12 3.67 -2.59
N ARG A 198 19.15 4.37 -2.01
CA ARG A 198 19.35 5.69 -1.39
C ARG A 198 19.88 5.66 0.02
N GLU A 199 19.50 4.67 0.82
CA GLU A 199 19.86 4.61 2.24
C GLU A 199 21.12 3.76 2.44
N TYR A 200 21.36 2.78 1.57
CA TYR A 200 22.46 1.83 1.71
C TYR A 200 23.44 1.82 0.53
N GLY A 201 23.18 2.58 -0.54
CA GLY A 201 24.02 2.59 -1.74
C GLY A 201 24.02 1.25 -2.48
N TYR A 202 23.02 0.40 -2.24
CA TYR A 202 22.94 -0.96 -2.74
C TYR A 202 21.98 -1.01 -3.93
N SER A 203 22.51 -1.35 -5.12
CA SER A 203 21.68 -1.54 -6.33
C SER A 203 21.47 -3.02 -6.58
N LEU A 204 20.21 -3.45 -6.58
CA LEU A 204 19.84 -4.80 -7.01
C LEU A 204 19.76 -4.84 -8.54
N ALA A 205 20.68 -5.57 -9.16
CA ALA A 205 20.60 -5.84 -10.58
C ALA A 205 19.53 -6.92 -10.84
N PRO A 206 18.58 -6.68 -11.76
CA PRO A 206 17.70 -7.76 -12.22
C PRO A 206 18.54 -8.80 -12.96
N VAL A 207 18.46 -10.05 -12.54
CA VAL A 207 19.12 -11.16 -13.23
C VAL A 207 18.26 -11.57 -14.42
N ALA A 208 18.82 -11.48 -15.62
CA ALA A 208 18.18 -12.03 -16.81
C ALA A 208 18.04 -13.55 -16.68
N SER A 209 16.94 -14.11 -17.20
CA SER A 209 16.64 -15.55 -17.08
C SER A 209 17.75 -16.46 -17.62
N ASP A 210 18.60 -15.95 -18.50
CA ASP A 210 19.65 -16.70 -19.17
C ASP A 210 20.99 -16.72 -18.40
N ASP A 211 21.18 -15.76 -17.47
CA ASP A 211 22.38 -15.67 -16.60
C ASP A 211 22.23 -16.44 -15.27
N LEU A 212 21.10 -17.07 -15.04
CA LEU A 212 20.78 -17.79 -13.80
C LEU A 212 21.81 -18.86 -13.42
N SER A 213 22.38 -19.55 -14.41
CA SER A 213 23.38 -20.60 -14.17
C SER A 213 24.70 -20.06 -13.63
N ALA A 214 25.12 -18.86 -14.04
CA ALA A 214 26.34 -18.21 -13.56
C ALA A 214 26.20 -17.65 -12.14
N VAL A 215 25.06 -17.04 -11.83
CA VAL A 215 24.79 -16.39 -10.54
C VAL A 215 24.59 -17.40 -9.42
N VAL A 216 24.16 -18.61 -9.75
CA VAL A 216 23.65 -19.58 -8.79
C VAL A 216 24.71 -20.63 -8.40
N THR A 217 25.86 -20.67 -9.08
CA THR A 217 26.97 -21.59 -8.75
C THR A 217 27.68 -21.28 -7.43
N GLU A 218 27.53 -20.06 -6.88
CA GLU A 218 28.17 -19.60 -5.65
C GLU A 218 27.16 -19.09 -4.63
N THR A 219 26.04 -19.79 -4.45
CA THR A 219 24.96 -19.37 -3.52
C THR A 219 25.19 -19.97 -2.13
N ASP A 220 25.38 -19.11 -1.12
CA ASP A 220 25.48 -19.54 0.28
C ASP A 220 24.12 -19.84 0.89
N ALA A 221 23.10 -19.03 0.60
CA ALA A 221 21.76 -19.22 1.12
C ALA A 221 20.67 -19.02 0.04
N LEU A 222 19.74 -19.97 -0.01
CA LEU A 222 18.56 -19.89 -0.88
C LEU A 222 17.31 -19.68 -0.03
N TYR A 223 16.61 -18.56 -0.24
CA TYR A 223 15.36 -18.22 0.40
C TYR A 223 14.20 -18.42 -0.57
N LEU A 224 13.30 -19.35 -0.27
CA LEU A 224 12.13 -19.65 -1.08
C LEU A 224 10.83 -19.21 -0.42
N THR A 225 10.01 -18.47 -1.14
CA THR A 225 8.68 -18.07 -0.74
C THR A 225 7.64 -18.54 -1.75
N PRO A 226 6.55 -19.17 -1.31
CA PRO A 226 5.53 -19.64 -2.22
C PRO A 226 4.70 -18.49 -2.76
N LYS A 227 4.20 -18.65 -3.97
CA LYS A 227 3.26 -17.75 -4.61
C LYS A 227 1.88 -17.83 -3.93
N GLN A 228 1.23 -16.68 -3.75
CA GLN A 228 -0.09 -16.62 -3.14
C GLN A 228 -1.18 -17.07 -4.13
N PRO A 229 -2.16 -17.88 -3.72
CA PRO A 229 -3.13 -18.51 -4.63
C PRO A 229 -4.07 -17.56 -5.37
N HIS A 230 -4.44 -16.43 -4.75
CA HIS A 230 -5.28 -15.43 -5.40
C HIS A 230 -4.61 -14.74 -6.60
N GLN A 231 -3.31 -14.97 -6.77
CA GLN A 231 -2.49 -14.43 -7.84
C GLN A 231 -2.35 -15.41 -9.01
N LEU A 232 -2.85 -16.65 -8.85
CA LEU A 232 -2.75 -17.70 -9.87
C LEU A 232 -3.60 -17.44 -11.14
N ALA A 233 -4.60 -16.57 -11.06
CA ALA A 233 -5.48 -16.24 -12.19
C ALA A 233 -4.83 -15.34 -13.28
N LEU A 234 -3.60 -14.86 -13.07
CA LEU A 234 -2.89 -13.94 -13.98
C LEU A 234 -1.71 -14.60 -14.71
N PHE A 235 -1.66 -15.93 -14.78
CA PHE A 235 -0.49 -16.67 -15.32
C PHE A 235 -0.52 -16.89 -16.81
N THR A 236 0.61 -16.57 -17.43
CA THR A 236 1.02 -16.97 -18.77
C THR A 236 1.92 -18.22 -18.72
N ASP A 237 2.11 -18.92 -19.85
CA ASP A 237 3.00 -20.08 -19.99
C ASP A 237 4.44 -19.84 -19.52
N VAL A 238 4.89 -18.58 -19.46
CA VAL A 238 6.19 -18.16 -18.93
C VAL A 238 6.32 -18.44 -17.43
N ASP A 239 5.23 -18.29 -16.67
CA ASP A 239 5.23 -18.55 -15.22
C ASP A 239 5.33 -20.05 -14.91
N LEU A 240 4.77 -20.91 -15.75
CA LEU A 240 4.91 -22.36 -15.66
C LEU A 240 6.37 -22.78 -15.92
N ALA A 241 7.02 -22.15 -16.88
CA ALA A 241 8.44 -22.35 -17.17
C ALA A 241 9.34 -21.93 -16.00
N ILE A 242 9.02 -20.82 -15.30
CA ILE A 242 9.74 -20.38 -14.08
C ILE A 242 9.52 -21.36 -12.93
N GLN A 243 8.31 -21.90 -12.74
CA GLN A 243 8.04 -22.91 -11.71
C GLN A 243 8.79 -24.22 -11.97
N ASN A 244 8.84 -24.66 -13.23
CA ASN A 244 9.61 -25.83 -13.64
C ASN A 244 11.12 -25.57 -13.51
N ARG A 245 11.59 -24.33 -13.81
CA ARG A 245 12.97 -23.90 -13.59
C ARG A 245 13.31 -23.76 -12.09
N LEU A 246 12.40 -23.29 -11.22
CA LEU A 246 12.64 -23.27 -9.77
C LEU A 246 12.91 -24.68 -9.23
N SER A 247 12.19 -25.69 -9.71
CA SER A 247 12.49 -27.09 -9.36
C SER A 247 13.86 -27.55 -9.89
N SER A 248 14.26 -27.12 -11.09
CA SER A 248 15.58 -27.43 -11.68
C SER A 248 16.71 -26.58 -11.05
N ILE A 249 16.45 -25.34 -10.66
CA ILE A 249 17.39 -24.49 -9.91
C ILE A 249 17.64 -25.09 -8.53
N VAL A 250 16.58 -25.40 -7.79
CA VAL A 250 16.70 -26.08 -6.49
C VAL A 250 17.48 -27.39 -6.63
N SER A 251 17.31 -28.10 -7.75
CA SER A 251 18.01 -29.38 -8.01
C SER A 251 19.43 -29.20 -8.58
N GLY A 252 19.81 -28.04 -9.11
CA GLY A 252 21.13 -27.81 -9.78
C GLY A 252 22.24 -27.28 -8.88
N LEU A 253 21.95 -26.80 -7.67
CA LEU A 253 22.85 -25.96 -6.87
C LEU A 253 23.34 -26.62 -5.60
N ARG A 254 24.46 -26.07 -5.09
CA ARG A 254 24.96 -26.31 -3.73
C ARG A 254 24.62 -25.06 -2.91
N TYR A 255 24.00 -25.22 -1.75
CA TYR A 255 23.82 -24.15 -0.78
C TYR A 255 24.20 -24.58 0.61
N ASP A 256 24.62 -23.61 1.38
CA ASP A 256 24.92 -23.79 2.79
C ASP A 256 23.69 -23.64 3.69
N ALA A 257 22.74 -22.81 3.26
CA ALA A 257 21.46 -22.65 3.95
C ALA A 257 20.29 -22.68 2.96
N PHE A 258 19.24 -23.39 3.33
CA PHE A 258 17.99 -23.44 2.59
C PHE A 258 16.86 -22.96 3.48
N TYR A 259 16.26 -21.83 3.15
CA TYR A 259 15.21 -21.21 3.90
C TYR A 259 13.88 -21.26 3.15
N MET A 260 12.91 -21.98 3.65
CA MET A 260 11.58 -22.08 3.06
C MET A 260 10.55 -21.36 3.90
N THR A 261 9.53 -20.79 3.26
CA THR A 261 8.34 -20.30 3.94
C THR A 261 7.10 -21.13 3.60
N ARG A 262 6.10 -21.15 4.46
CA ARG A 262 4.91 -21.97 4.30
C ARG A 262 4.00 -21.52 3.15
N LYS A 263 3.29 -22.46 2.55
CA LYS A 263 2.11 -22.17 1.73
C LYS A 263 0.97 -21.65 2.61
N GLN A 264 0.36 -20.53 2.22
CA GLN A 264 -0.77 -19.96 2.96
C GLN A 264 -2.09 -20.56 2.43
N LYS A 265 -2.37 -21.82 2.78
CA LYS A 265 -3.56 -22.56 2.33
C LYS A 265 -4.87 -21.89 2.72
N GLU A 266 -4.91 -21.17 3.84
CA GLU A 266 -6.06 -20.40 4.31
C GLU A 266 -6.50 -19.28 3.35
N ARG A 267 -5.63 -18.91 2.43
CA ARG A 267 -5.93 -17.93 1.36
C ARG A 267 -6.26 -18.60 0.02
N MET A 268 -6.25 -19.95 -0.05
CA MET A 268 -6.59 -20.70 -1.27
C MET A 268 -8.11 -20.81 -1.43
N LYS A 269 -8.62 -20.52 -2.65
CA LYS A 269 -9.99 -20.91 -3.01
C LYS A 269 -10.04 -22.43 -3.21
N GLU A 270 -11.10 -23.08 -2.71
CA GLU A 270 -11.34 -24.50 -2.96
C GLU A 270 -11.30 -24.80 -4.46
N GLY A 271 -10.56 -25.83 -4.86
CA GLY A 271 -10.43 -26.27 -6.24
C GLY A 271 -9.25 -25.73 -7.04
N THR A 272 -8.39 -24.86 -6.47
CA THR A 272 -7.14 -24.45 -7.13
C THR A 272 -6.03 -25.48 -6.89
N THR A 273 -5.69 -26.25 -7.91
CA THR A 273 -4.45 -27.05 -7.95
C THR A 273 -3.27 -26.10 -8.04
N GLY A 274 -2.64 -25.82 -6.90
CA GLY A 274 -1.43 -25.00 -6.83
C GLY A 274 -0.29 -25.66 -7.58
N GLY A 275 0.45 -24.88 -8.38
CA GLY A 275 1.69 -25.33 -8.99
C GLY A 275 2.66 -25.94 -7.96
N SER A 276 3.57 -26.81 -8.40
CA SER A 276 4.44 -27.60 -7.52
C SER A 276 5.43 -26.69 -6.78
N TYR A 277 5.14 -26.37 -5.54
CA TYR A 277 6.11 -25.81 -4.62
C TYR A 277 6.97 -26.97 -4.10
N PRO A 278 8.32 -26.87 -4.12
CA PRO A 278 9.18 -28.00 -3.76
C PRO A 278 8.93 -28.44 -2.32
N THR A 279 8.96 -29.75 -2.09
CA THR A 279 8.91 -30.37 -0.77
C THR A 279 10.30 -30.88 -0.40
N ILE A 280 10.83 -30.38 0.73
CA ILE A 280 12.10 -30.88 1.27
C ILE A 280 11.82 -32.09 2.15
N GLY A 281 12.38 -33.21 1.71
CA GLY A 281 12.32 -34.48 2.43
C GLY A 281 13.70 -35.10 2.61
N ALA A 282 13.78 -36.22 3.32
CA ALA A 282 15.02 -36.95 3.53
C ALA A 282 15.71 -37.36 2.21
N GLY A 283 14.92 -37.67 1.16
CA GLY A 283 15.45 -37.99 -0.18
C GLY A 283 16.25 -36.85 -0.78
N PHE A 284 15.73 -35.64 -0.71
CA PHE A 284 16.40 -34.42 -1.17
C PHE A 284 17.74 -34.19 -0.43
N LEU A 285 17.72 -34.32 0.88
CA LEU A 285 18.91 -34.11 1.71
C LEU A 285 19.98 -35.21 1.59
N ARG A 286 19.70 -36.37 0.96
CA ARG A 286 20.72 -37.43 0.69
C ARG A 286 21.69 -37.07 -0.42
N GLU A 287 21.37 -36.11 -1.25
CA GLU A 287 22.27 -35.66 -2.29
C GLU A 287 23.58 -35.11 -1.73
N GLN A 288 24.72 -35.54 -2.26
CA GLN A 288 26.06 -35.19 -1.72
C GLN A 288 26.29 -33.67 -1.65
N ARG A 289 25.71 -32.90 -2.57
CA ARG A 289 25.81 -31.45 -2.62
C ARG A 289 25.13 -30.75 -1.43
N PHE A 290 24.19 -31.40 -0.75
CA PHE A 290 23.49 -30.86 0.43
C PHE A 290 24.02 -31.42 1.75
N LYS A 291 25.22 -32.04 1.74
CA LYS A 291 25.81 -32.69 2.92
C LYS A 291 25.85 -31.78 4.15
N ASP A 292 26.17 -30.50 3.94
CA ASP A 292 26.35 -29.51 5.00
C ASP A 292 25.26 -28.40 4.99
N THR A 293 24.25 -28.53 4.13
CA THR A 293 23.17 -27.56 3.98
C THR A 293 22.23 -27.58 5.18
N VAL A 294 22.09 -26.46 5.88
CA VAL A 294 21.08 -26.31 6.95
C VAL A 294 19.72 -25.92 6.36
N VAL A 295 18.66 -26.51 6.92
CA VAL A 295 17.28 -26.23 6.53
C VAL A 295 16.62 -25.35 7.58
N MET A 296 16.21 -24.15 7.16
CA MET A 296 15.54 -23.13 7.96
C MET A 296 14.06 -23.00 7.56
N HIS A 297 13.21 -22.65 8.51
CA HIS A 297 11.78 -22.41 8.28
C HIS A 297 11.17 -21.58 9.40
N PRO A 298 10.40 -20.49 9.12
CA PRO A 298 9.82 -19.66 10.17
C PRO A 298 8.66 -20.32 10.90
N LEU A 299 8.24 -21.53 10.45
CA LEU A 299 7.10 -22.29 10.96
C LEU A 299 5.77 -21.46 10.98
N PRO A 300 4.57 -22.08 11.01
CA PRO A 300 4.35 -23.51 10.89
C PRO A 300 4.62 -24.01 9.48
N ARG A 301 5.11 -25.24 9.36
CA ARG A 301 5.14 -25.94 8.07
C ARG A 301 3.78 -26.58 7.78
N VAL A 302 3.52 -26.87 6.53
CA VAL A 302 2.34 -27.61 6.07
C VAL A 302 2.79 -28.87 5.33
N ASP A 303 3.12 -28.76 4.02
CA ASP A 303 3.54 -29.87 3.17
C ASP A 303 4.87 -29.59 2.42
N GLU A 304 5.42 -28.39 2.60
CA GLU A 304 6.69 -27.98 1.98
C GLU A 304 7.91 -28.56 2.68
N LEU A 305 7.77 -29.03 3.91
CA LEU A 305 8.85 -29.61 4.70
C LEU A 305 8.39 -30.90 5.37
N SER A 306 8.96 -32.02 4.95
CA SER A 306 8.62 -33.35 5.48
C SER A 306 9.01 -33.51 6.96
N PRO A 307 8.16 -34.14 7.81
CA PRO A 307 8.50 -34.47 9.19
C PRO A 307 9.76 -35.34 9.36
N GLU A 308 10.17 -36.07 8.32
CA GLU A 308 11.39 -36.87 8.34
C GLU A 308 12.65 -36.04 8.56
N VAL A 309 12.64 -34.77 8.13
CA VAL A 309 13.74 -33.82 8.29
C VAL A 309 13.94 -33.44 9.77
N ASP A 310 12.96 -33.64 10.64
CA ASP A 310 13.08 -33.36 12.09
C ASP A 310 14.19 -34.16 12.77
N LYS A 311 14.51 -35.33 12.21
CA LYS A 311 15.56 -36.24 12.73
C LYS A 311 16.93 -35.94 12.10
N ASP A 312 16.98 -35.11 11.07
CA ASP A 312 18.23 -34.75 10.41
C ASP A 312 18.88 -33.56 11.16
N ARG A 313 20.17 -33.66 11.48
CA ARG A 313 20.93 -32.58 12.14
C ARG A 313 20.88 -31.25 11.41
N ARG A 314 20.62 -31.27 10.10
CA ARG A 314 20.52 -30.11 9.22
C ARG A 314 19.17 -29.40 9.34
N GLY A 315 18.13 -30.05 9.86
CA GLY A 315 16.82 -29.45 10.12
C GLY A 315 16.85 -28.52 11.34
N ILE A 316 17.36 -27.30 11.16
CA ILE A 316 17.60 -26.37 12.29
C ILE A 316 16.43 -25.42 12.59
N TYR A 317 15.28 -25.58 11.94
CA TYR A 317 14.13 -24.67 12.09
C TYR A 317 13.54 -24.62 13.50
N PHE A 318 13.65 -25.70 14.29
CA PHE A 318 13.29 -25.65 15.72
C PHE A 318 14.35 -24.91 16.54
N LYS A 319 15.63 -25.05 16.21
CA LYS A 319 16.73 -24.29 16.79
C LYS A 319 16.59 -22.80 16.44
N GLN A 320 16.29 -22.48 15.17
CA GLN A 320 15.95 -21.11 14.71
C GLN A 320 14.79 -20.52 15.52
N ALA A 321 13.71 -21.27 15.73
CA ALA A 321 12.59 -20.84 16.56
C ALA A 321 13.00 -20.60 18.01
N ALA A 322 13.87 -21.46 18.56
CA ALA A 322 14.42 -21.33 19.91
C ALA A 322 15.31 -20.10 20.06
N TYR A 323 16.11 -19.74 19.05
CA TYR A 323 16.91 -18.51 19.01
C TYR A 323 16.06 -17.24 19.10
N GLY A 324 14.78 -17.32 18.75
CA GLY A 324 13.85 -16.22 18.93
C GLY A 324 13.74 -15.73 20.37
N VAL A 325 13.92 -16.57 21.38
CA VAL A 325 13.82 -16.16 22.79
C VAL A 325 15.04 -15.33 23.22
N PRO A 326 16.31 -15.79 23.08
CA PRO A 326 17.47 -14.97 23.44
C PRO A 326 17.56 -13.68 22.64
N VAL A 327 17.23 -13.67 21.35
CA VAL A 327 17.21 -12.43 20.53
C VAL A 327 16.20 -11.43 21.07
N ARG A 328 15.01 -11.88 21.48
CA ARG A 328 13.98 -11.00 22.06
C ARG A 328 14.32 -10.54 23.47
N MET A 329 14.99 -11.38 24.27
CA MET A 329 15.54 -10.94 25.56
C MET A 329 16.57 -9.83 25.37
N ALA A 330 17.49 -9.99 24.43
CA ALA A 330 18.50 -9.00 24.06
C ALA A 330 17.87 -7.70 23.56
N LEU A 331 16.88 -7.79 22.68
CA LEU A 331 16.13 -6.64 22.16
C LEU A 331 15.42 -5.87 23.28
N LEU A 332 14.74 -6.56 24.18
CA LEU A 332 14.06 -5.92 25.31
C LEU A 332 15.07 -5.21 26.22
N LYS A 333 16.18 -5.89 26.58
CA LYS A 333 17.26 -5.24 27.34
C LYS A 333 17.78 -3.99 26.63
N PHE A 334 18.11 -4.12 25.35
CA PHE A 334 18.61 -3.03 24.53
C PHE A 334 17.68 -1.82 24.57
N LEU A 335 16.36 -2.01 24.41
CA LEU A 335 15.37 -0.93 24.47
C LEU A 335 15.23 -0.35 25.89
N PHE A 336 15.31 -1.16 26.93
CA PHE A 336 15.22 -0.71 28.32
C PHE A 336 16.46 0.08 28.76
N ASP A 337 17.65 -0.26 28.26
CA ASP A 337 18.90 0.45 28.58
C ASP A 337 19.03 1.81 27.88
N GLN A 338 18.31 1.99 26.78
CA GLN A 338 18.33 3.23 25.98
C GLN A 338 17.49 4.36 26.59
N GLY A 339 17.28 4.37 27.91
CA GLY A 339 16.48 5.37 28.61
C GLY A 339 16.78 6.80 28.17
N GLY A 340 15.89 7.38 27.41
CA GLY A 340 15.60 8.81 27.35
C GLY A 340 16.38 9.71 26.39
N ASP A 341 17.59 9.40 25.90
CA ASP A 341 18.45 10.43 25.29
C ASP A 341 18.97 10.21 23.86
N ARG A 342 18.58 9.16 23.17
CA ARG A 342 18.94 9.01 21.74
C ARG A 342 17.73 8.73 20.85
N ILE A 343 17.28 9.79 20.18
CA ILE A 343 16.53 9.68 18.92
C ILE A 343 17.50 9.10 17.89
N LEU A 344 17.44 7.79 17.68
CA LEU A 344 17.97 7.16 16.48
C LEU A 344 16.84 6.78 15.52
N SER A 345 15.91 7.67 15.26
CA SER A 345 15.52 7.86 13.88
C SER A 345 16.73 8.59 13.29
N GLY A 346 17.47 7.96 12.38
CA GLY A 346 18.42 8.70 11.55
C GLY A 346 17.72 9.97 11.14
N LYS A 347 18.28 11.13 11.43
CA LYS A 347 17.66 12.44 11.20
C LYS A 347 17.12 12.43 9.79
N ARG A 348 15.87 12.01 9.64
CA ARG A 348 15.13 12.18 8.40
C ARG A 348 14.83 13.68 8.34
N THR A 349 15.83 14.49 7.95
CA THR A 349 15.63 15.87 7.49
C THR A 349 14.84 15.80 6.18
N ARG A 350 13.68 15.16 6.23
CA ARG A 350 12.81 15.02 5.07
C ARG A 350 11.75 16.10 5.14
N ALA A 351 11.52 16.69 4.00
CA ALA A 351 10.49 17.69 3.83
C ALA A 351 9.11 17.01 3.95
N LEU A 352 8.55 17.06 5.15
CA LEU A 352 7.26 16.45 5.46
C LEU A 352 6.12 17.33 4.96
N TYR A 353 5.23 16.75 4.16
CA TYR A 353 3.96 17.32 3.77
C TYR A 353 2.84 16.71 4.62
N GLU A 354 2.08 17.56 5.28
CA GLU A 354 0.86 17.17 6.00
C GLU A 354 -0.34 17.64 5.21
N SER A 355 -1.16 16.70 4.76
CA SER A 355 -2.38 17.01 4.01
C SER A 355 -3.48 17.51 4.94
N PRO A 356 -4.30 18.50 4.54
CA PRO A 356 -5.48 18.89 5.30
C PRO A 356 -6.41 17.71 5.56
N GLU A 357 -7.09 17.70 6.73
CA GLU A 357 -7.82 16.53 7.26
C GLU A 357 -8.88 15.94 6.32
N ARG A 358 -9.50 16.74 5.45
CA ARG A 358 -10.60 16.30 4.59
C ARG A 358 -10.27 16.27 3.10
N LEU A 359 -9.19 16.92 2.69
CA LEU A 359 -8.87 17.16 1.29
C LEU A 359 -7.36 16.99 1.07
N GLY A 360 -6.95 16.70 -0.16
CA GLY A 360 -5.56 16.47 -0.50
C GLY A 360 -5.21 14.98 -0.65
N PRO A 361 -3.92 14.67 -0.89
CA PRO A 361 -3.49 13.33 -1.22
C PRO A 361 -3.77 12.33 -0.12
N GLN A 362 -4.19 11.14 -0.54
CA GLN A 362 -4.36 9.96 0.29
C GLN A 362 -3.37 8.88 -0.14
N CYS A 363 -2.98 8.02 0.80
CA CYS A 363 -2.19 6.86 0.46
C CYS A 363 -2.96 5.98 -0.53
N THR A 364 -2.30 5.52 -1.59
CA THR A 364 -2.93 4.66 -2.61
C THR A 364 -2.78 3.16 -2.31
N ASN A 365 -2.09 2.81 -1.24
CA ASN A 365 -2.03 1.43 -0.74
C ASN A 365 -3.35 1.09 -0.03
N VAL A 366 -4.14 0.20 -0.62
CA VAL A 366 -5.46 -0.21 -0.11
C VAL A 366 -5.42 -0.87 1.28
N ASN A 367 -4.26 -1.39 1.69
CA ASN A 367 -4.04 -2.00 2.99
C ASN A 367 -3.45 -1.03 4.04
N CYS A 368 -3.31 0.25 3.72
CA CYS A 368 -2.72 1.23 4.61
C CYS A 368 -3.67 1.62 5.75
N ILE A 369 -3.15 1.72 6.97
CA ILE A 369 -3.90 2.19 8.16
C ILE A 369 -4.57 3.55 7.95
N THR A 370 -3.97 4.44 7.15
CA THR A 370 -4.53 5.78 6.90
C THR A 370 -5.85 5.77 6.13
N LEU A 371 -6.19 4.67 5.46
CA LEU A 371 -7.45 4.50 4.75
C LEU A 371 -8.53 3.85 5.63
N THR A 372 -8.12 3.05 6.61
CA THR A 372 -9.02 2.30 7.49
C THR A 372 -9.36 3.07 8.76
N GLU A 373 -8.38 3.77 9.32
CA GLU A 373 -8.56 4.59 10.51
C GLU A 373 -8.05 6.03 10.28
N PRO A 374 -8.71 6.79 9.41
CA PRO A 374 -8.29 8.16 9.10
C PRO A 374 -8.39 9.12 10.29
N SER A 375 -9.22 8.81 11.28
CA SER A 375 -9.35 9.59 12.52
C SER A 375 -8.15 9.42 13.46
N SER A 376 -7.47 8.27 13.39
CA SER A 376 -6.30 7.95 14.21
C SER A 376 -4.98 8.30 13.53
N THR A 377 -5.00 8.64 12.25
CA THR A 377 -3.79 8.85 11.46
C THR A 377 -3.82 10.20 10.76
N ARG A 378 -2.72 10.93 10.80
CA ARG A 378 -2.56 12.15 10.00
C ARG A 378 -2.07 11.77 8.61
N ARG A 379 -2.59 12.40 7.57
CA ARG A 379 -2.12 12.20 6.19
C ARG A 379 -0.79 12.91 6.00
N ARG A 380 0.30 12.24 6.39
CA ARG A 380 1.66 12.76 6.31
C ARG A 380 2.47 11.96 5.30
N PHE A 381 3.23 12.70 4.51
CA PHE A 381 4.02 12.16 3.41
C PHE A 381 5.40 12.79 3.37
N ASP A 382 6.42 12.01 3.12
CA ASP A 382 7.70 12.52 2.65
C ASP A 382 7.54 12.95 1.19
N VAL A 383 8.05 14.13 0.86
CA VAL A 383 8.07 14.65 -0.50
C VAL A 383 9.39 14.32 -1.16
N LEU A 384 9.34 13.57 -2.25
CA LEU A 384 10.48 13.06 -2.96
C LEU A 384 10.50 13.60 -4.40
N PHE A 385 11.69 13.92 -4.90
CA PHE A 385 11.90 14.36 -6.27
C PHE A 385 12.73 13.29 -7.00
N ALA A 386 12.12 12.57 -7.94
CA ALA A 386 12.77 11.51 -8.70
C ALA A 386 13.19 11.98 -10.10
N GLY A 387 14.21 11.33 -10.69
CA GLY A 387 14.67 11.60 -12.04
C GLY A 387 15.13 13.05 -12.25
N ALA A 388 16.00 13.57 -11.40
CA ALA A 388 16.46 14.97 -11.44
C ALA A 388 15.30 16.00 -11.37
N GLY A 389 14.26 15.69 -10.59
CA GLY A 389 13.09 16.55 -10.39
C GLY A 389 11.97 16.34 -11.42
N ARG A 390 12.08 15.36 -12.32
CA ARG A 390 11.04 15.08 -13.33
C ARG A 390 9.73 14.57 -12.75
N ALA A 391 9.75 13.97 -11.57
CA ALA A 391 8.56 13.50 -10.91
C ALA A 391 8.53 13.92 -9.44
N LEU A 392 7.37 14.39 -9.00
CA LEU A 392 7.04 14.62 -7.60
C LEU A 392 6.35 13.36 -7.07
N ILE A 393 6.92 12.79 -6.02
CA ILE A 393 6.44 11.55 -5.42
C ILE A 393 6.14 11.82 -3.96
N LEU A 394 5.00 11.35 -3.48
CA LEU A 394 4.70 11.26 -2.07
C LEU A 394 4.96 9.84 -1.57
N ARG A 395 5.62 9.73 -0.42
CA ARG A 395 5.79 8.49 0.32
C ARG A 395 5.01 8.57 1.62
N CYS A 396 4.07 7.65 1.82
CA CYS A 396 3.34 7.56 3.08
C CYS A 396 4.30 7.26 4.23
N ILE A 397 4.25 8.03 5.33
CA ILE A 397 5.14 7.81 6.48
C ILE A 397 4.80 6.55 7.28
N TYR A 398 3.61 5.98 7.09
CA TYR A 398 3.14 4.80 7.80
C TYR A 398 3.51 3.50 7.10
N CYS A 399 3.20 3.38 5.80
CA CYS A 399 3.37 2.12 5.05
C CYS A 399 4.45 2.20 3.95
N ASP A 400 5.20 3.29 3.87
CA ASP A 400 6.24 3.57 2.88
C ASP A 400 5.78 3.53 1.40
N HIS A 401 4.49 3.29 1.15
CA HIS A 401 3.95 3.26 -0.21
C HIS A 401 4.12 4.61 -0.90
N ARG A 402 4.44 4.57 -2.19
CA ARG A 402 4.76 5.75 -3.01
C ARG A 402 3.79 5.92 -4.14
N PHE A 403 3.47 7.15 -4.43
CA PHE A 403 2.62 7.51 -5.56
C PHE A 403 3.02 8.86 -6.14
N ARG A 404 2.83 8.99 -7.45
CA ARG A 404 3.17 10.21 -8.18
C ARG A 404 2.08 11.26 -7.97
N VAL A 405 2.52 12.51 -7.83
CA VAL A 405 1.66 13.69 -7.76
C VAL A 405 1.80 14.49 -9.05
N GLN A 406 0.67 14.99 -9.55
CA GLN A 406 0.62 15.78 -10.78
C GLN A 406 0.16 17.22 -10.54
N LEU A 407 -0.55 17.49 -9.45
CA LEU A 407 -1.13 18.79 -9.16
C LEU A 407 -0.58 19.37 -7.87
N VAL A 408 -0.05 20.57 -7.95
CA VAL A 408 0.48 21.32 -6.82
C VAL A 408 -0.12 22.72 -6.81
N GLY A 409 -0.21 23.32 -5.63
CA GLY A 409 -0.70 24.68 -5.46
C GLY A 409 0.06 25.43 -4.39
N HIS A 410 -0.08 26.74 -4.45
CA HIS A 410 0.47 27.65 -3.46
C HIS A 410 -0.63 28.17 -2.53
N VAL A 411 -0.52 27.86 -1.24
CA VAL A 411 -1.57 28.11 -0.24
C VAL A 411 -1.97 29.57 -0.15
N LYS A 412 -0.99 30.49 -0.16
CA LYS A 412 -1.26 31.94 0.00
C LYS A 412 -1.91 32.58 -1.22
N SER A 413 -1.44 32.22 -2.42
CA SER A 413 -2.00 32.81 -3.64
C SER A 413 -3.27 32.13 -4.12
N LYS A 414 -3.63 30.99 -3.53
CA LYS A 414 -4.75 30.15 -3.99
C LYS A 414 -4.66 29.83 -5.50
N ARG A 415 -3.45 29.52 -5.97
CA ARG A 415 -3.18 29.13 -7.36
C ARG A 415 -2.67 27.71 -7.42
N TYR A 416 -3.09 26.94 -8.44
CA TYR A 416 -2.59 25.60 -8.71
C TYR A 416 -2.00 25.48 -10.11
N CYS A 417 -1.14 24.49 -10.32
CA CYS A 417 -0.56 24.13 -11.61
C CYS A 417 -0.26 22.63 -11.70
N VAL A 418 -0.01 22.16 -12.93
CA VAL A 418 0.49 20.79 -13.14
C VAL A 418 1.99 20.79 -12.83
N TYR A 419 2.42 19.82 -12.01
CA TYR A 419 3.83 19.69 -11.69
C TYR A 419 4.65 19.27 -12.92
N ASP A 420 5.70 20.00 -13.19
CA ASP A 420 6.74 19.67 -14.16
C ASP A 420 8.15 19.93 -13.59
N THR A 421 9.18 19.62 -14.37
CA THR A 421 10.58 19.73 -13.95
C THR A 421 10.99 21.14 -13.56
N GLY A 422 10.47 22.16 -14.25
CA GLY A 422 10.77 23.56 -13.99
C GLY A 422 10.26 24.06 -12.63
N LEU A 423 9.32 23.34 -12.03
CA LEU A 423 8.71 23.68 -10.73
C LEU A 423 9.42 23.07 -9.53
N ALA A 424 10.42 22.21 -9.73
CA ALA A 424 11.01 21.44 -8.62
C ALA A 424 11.53 22.35 -7.50
N ASP A 425 12.26 23.40 -7.80
CA ASP A 425 12.82 24.31 -6.79
C ASP A 425 11.75 25.21 -6.16
N THR A 426 10.77 25.64 -6.95
CA THR A 426 9.60 26.38 -6.46
C THR A 426 8.79 25.53 -5.45
N VAL A 427 8.54 24.28 -5.78
CA VAL A 427 7.83 23.34 -4.89
C VAL A 427 8.63 23.05 -3.62
N LYS A 428 9.95 22.89 -3.70
CA LYS A 428 10.82 22.76 -2.52
C LYS A 428 10.73 24.00 -1.60
N GLU A 429 10.68 25.20 -2.21
CA GLU A 429 10.54 26.43 -1.44
C GLU A 429 9.17 26.52 -0.76
N TRP A 430 8.08 26.23 -1.50
CA TRP A 430 6.73 26.19 -0.91
C TRP A 430 6.64 25.18 0.24
N LEU A 431 7.24 24.00 0.07
CA LEU A 431 7.28 22.97 1.09
C LEU A 431 8.04 23.46 2.33
N ARG A 432 9.23 24.07 2.17
CA ARG A 432 10.01 24.65 3.26
C ARG A 432 9.24 25.73 4.03
N LYS A 433 8.45 26.55 3.32
CA LYS A 433 7.64 27.62 3.90
C LYS A 433 6.28 27.11 4.45
N LYS A 434 5.96 25.83 4.30
CA LYS A 434 4.64 25.24 4.59
C LYS A 434 3.50 25.89 3.78
N GLU A 435 3.79 26.27 2.57
CA GLU A 435 2.87 26.92 1.62
C GLU A 435 2.49 26.03 0.43
N LEU A 436 2.97 24.78 0.43
CA LEU A 436 2.63 23.77 -0.58
C LEU A 436 1.25 23.20 -0.31
N ALA A 437 0.41 23.16 -1.34
CA ALA A 437 -0.80 22.36 -1.42
C ALA A 437 -0.62 21.29 -2.50
N ILE A 438 -1.18 20.10 -2.28
CA ILE A 438 -1.14 19.00 -3.24
C ILE A 438 -2.56 18.47 -3.40
N PHE A 439 -2.98 18.18 -4.64
CA PHE A 439 -4.34 17.78 -4.97
C PHE A 439 -4.36 16.45 -5.74
N ASN A 440 -5.40 15.65 -5.52
CA ASN A 440 -5.65 14.44 -6.30
C ASN A 440 -6.24 14.76 -7.68
N SER A 441 -6.98 15.87 -7.79
CA SER A 441 -7.64 16.29 -9.02
C SER A 441 -7.76 17.81 -9.10
N ILE A 442 -7.99 18.31 -10.31
CA ILE A 442 -8.28 19.72 -10.54
C ILE A 442 -9.59 20.12 -9.87
N LYS A 443 -10.60 19.25 -9.94
CA LYS A 443 -11.89 19.47 -9.29
C LYS A 443 -11.72 19.71 -7.79
N GLU A 444 -10.90 18.91 -7.12
CA GLU A 444 -10.57 19.11 -5.71
C GLU A 444 -9.89 20.47 -5.46
N ALA A 445 -8.93 20.85 -6.30
CA ALA A 445 -8.28 22.15 -6.18
C ALA A 445 -9.27 23.32 -6.34
N GLU A 446 -10.16 23.24 -7.33
CA GLU A 446 -11.18 24.26 -7.59
C GLU A 446 -12.24 24.32 -6.48
N GLU A 447 -12.68 23.19 -5.93
CA GLU A 447 -13.60 23.13 -4.78
C GLU A 447 -13.00 23.75 -3.51
N LEU A 448 -11.67 23.72 -3.39
CA LEU A 448 -10.91 24.38 -2.33
C LEU A 448 -10.68 25.88 -2.58
N GLY A 449 -11.23 26.42 -3.66
CA GLY A 449 -11.08 27.81 -4.05
C GLY A 449 -9.72 28.14 -4.65
N TYR A 450 -9.02 27.14 -5.20
CA TYR A 450 -7.81 27.38 -5.97
C TYR A 450 -8.15 27.59 -7.44
N GLU A 451 -7.50 28.56 -8.05
CA GLU A 451 -7.59 28.81 -9.48
C GLU A 451 -6.31 28.35 -10.19
N PRO A 452 -6.35 28.06 -11.51
CA PRO A 452 -5.13 27.76 -12.26
C PRO A 452 -4.16 28.94 -12.21
N TYR A 453 -2.87 28.67 -12.15
CA TYR A 453 -1.83 29.71 -12.05
C TYR A 453 -1.88 30.68 -13.23
N LYS A 454 -2.00 30.15 -14.44
CA LYS A 454 -2.42 30.86 -15.65
C LYS A 454 -3.25 29.90 -16.50
N SER A 455 -4.32 30.37 -17.07
CA SER A 455 -5.04 29.68 -18.14
C SER A 455 -4.70 30.33 -19.47
N GLY A 456 -4.35 29.52 -20.45
CA GLY A 456 -4.31 29.97 -21.84
C GLY A 456 -5.68 30.43 -22.33
N PRO A 457 -5.78 30.96 -23.54
CA PRO A 457 -7.04 31.39 -24.10
C PRO A 457 -8.05 30.26 -24.09
N GLN A 458 -9.26 30.54 -23.59
CA GLN A 458 -10.35 29.55 -23.55
C GLN A 458 -10.99 29.48 -24.93
N ARG A 459 -11.16 28.28 -25.47
CA ARG A 459 -11.91 28.01 -26.69
C ARG A 459 -13.18 27.25 -26.31
N THR A 460 -14.34 27.78 -26.73
CA THR A 460 -15.60 27.06 -26.60
C THR A 460 -15.63 25.91 -27.61
N VAL A 461 -15.92 24.72 -27.15
CA VAL A 461 -15.97 23.48 -27.94
C VAL A 461 -17.38 22.91 -28.06
N MET A 462 -18.27 23.33 -27.15
CA MET A 462 -19.73 23.15 -27.26
C MET A 462 -20.43 24.37 -26.69
N ASP A 463 -21.41 24.86 -27.41
CA ASP A 463 -22.34 25.87 -26.93
C ASP A 463 -23.60 25.21 -26.27
N GLU A 464 -24.52 26.07 -25.80
CA GLU A 464 -25.74 25.61 -25.12
C GLU A 464 -26.60 24.71 -26.00
N ARG A 465 -26.72 24.99 -27.28
CA ARG A 465 -27.50 24.20 -28.25
C ARG A 465 -26.86 22.82 -28.48
N GLU A 466 -25.55 22.81 -28.66
CA GLU A 466 -24.79 21.58 -28.84
C GLU A 466 -24.88 20.66 -27.58
N ILE A 467 -24.86 21.25 -26.37
CA ILE A 467 -25.04 20.49 -25.12
C ILE A 467 -26.45 19.89 -25.04
N GLN A 468 -27.48 20.70 -25.35
CA GLN A 468 -28.86 20.21 -25.37
C GLN A 468 -29.05 19.07 -26.39
N SER A 469 -28.55 19.23 -27.60
CA SER A 469 -28.60 18.19 -28.64
C SER A 469 -27.87 16.89 -28.20
N ALA A 470 -26.75 17.03 -27.50
CA ALA A 470 -26.01 15.89 -26.97
C ALA A 470 -26.81 15.14 -25.86
N VAL A 471 -27.49 15.88 -24.97
CA VAL A 471 -28.36 15.29 -23.93
C VAL A 471 -29.53 14.55 -24.59
N GLU A 472 -30.20 15.15 -25.58
CA GLU A 472 -31.28 14.54 -26.34
C GLU A 472 -30.84 13.25 -27.06
N GLU A 473 -29.64 13.26 -27.67
CA GLU A 473 -29.10 12.08 -28.36
C GLU A 473 -28.74 10.96 -27.38
N ILE A 474 -28.10 11.29 -26.24
CA ILE A 474 -27.82 10.32 -25.17
C ILE A 474 -29.15 9.69 -24.68
N SER A 475 -30.16 10.52 -24.42
CA SER A 475 -31.48 10.05 -23.97
C SER A 475 -32.16 9.13 -24.99
N ARG A 476 -32.10 9.48 -26.31
CA ARG A 476 -32.60 8.62 -27.37
C ARG A 476 -31.89 7.26 -27.45
N GLN A 477 -30.58 7.25 -27.28
CA GLN A 477 -29.79 6.01 -27.26
C GLN A 477 -30.16 5.15 -26.04
N ILE A 478 -30.30 5.73 -24.86
CA ILE A 478 -30.76 5.03 -23.65
C ILE A 478 -32.16 4.46 -23.85
N ALA A 479 -33.10 5.26 -24.37
CA ALA A 479 -34.46 4.82 -24.62
C ALA A 479 -34.56 3.66 -25.64
N ARG A 480 -33.68 3.63 -26.63
CA ARG A 480 -33.58 2.54 -27.61
C ARG A 480 -33.05 1.25 -27.00
N ASP A 481 -32.03 1.36 -26.14
CA ASP A 481 -31.38 0.21 -25.52
C ASP A 481 -32.19 -0.37 -24.34
N HIS A 482 -33.07 0.45 -23.74
CA HIS A 482 -33.83 0.12 -22.53
C HIS A 482 -35.32 0.50 -22.67
N ASN A 483 -36.13 -0.48 -23.05
CA ASN A 483 -37.59 -0.27 -23.26
C ASN A 483 -38.39 -0.20 -21.95
N ASP A 484 -37.82 -0.67 -20.83
CA ASP A 484 -38.47 -0.72 -19.52
C ASP A 484 -37.80 0.26 -18.56
N LEU A 485 -38.33 1.47 -18.45
CA LEU A 485 -37.79 2.52 -17.56
C LEU A 485 -38.00 2.20 -16.07
N ASP A 486 -38.93 1.33 -15.70
CA ASP A 486 -39.14 0.93 -14.30
C ASP A 486 -37.95 0.12 -13.76
N ARG A 487 -37.17 -0.51 -14.67
CA ARG A 487 -35.92 -1.19 -14.34
C ARG A 487 -34.68 -0.35 -14.55
N LEU A 488 -34.85 0.93 -14.91
CA LEU A 488 -33.76 1.84 -15.13
C LEU A 488 -33.53 2.71 -13.88
N LEU A 489 -32.27 2.84 -13.50
CA LEU A 489 -31.83 3.69 -12.41
C LEU A 489 -30.75 4.63 -12.95
N ILE A 490 -31.00 5.93 -12.92
CA ILE A 490 -30.02 6.92 -13.36
C ILE A 490 -29.28 7.49 -12.15
N LEU A 491 -27.96 7.36 -12.14
CA LEU A 491 -27.09 7.87 -11.06
C LEU A 491 -26.15 8.92 -11.60
N GLY A 492 -26.30 10.16 -11.15
CA GLY A 492 -25.37 11.23 -11.47
C GLY A 492 -24.20 11.29 -10.49
N ILE A 493 -22.97 11.40 -10.99
CA ILE A 493 -21.82 11.71 -10.15
C ILE A 493 -21.88 13.20 -9.79
N ARG A 494 -21.91 13.51 -8.47
CA ARG A 494 -22.01 14.88 -7.96
C ARG A 494 -20.79 15.73 -8.41
N THR A 495 -20.92 16.99 -8.86
CA THR A 495 -22.09 17.85 -8.91
C THR A 495 -22.69 17.89 -10.32
N LYS A 496 -21.86 17.96 -11.37
CA LYS A 496 -22.29 18.19 -12.76
C LYS A 496 -22.93 16.95 -13.37
N GLY A 497 -22.42 15.76 -13.02
CA GLY A 497 -23.04 14.51 -13.43
C GLY A 497 -24.47 14.36 -12.92
N SER A 498 -24.78 14.86 -11.70
CA SER A 498 -26.16 14.86 -11.16
C SER A 498 -27.10 15.78 -11.96
N LEU A 499 -26.62 16.96 -12.36
CA LEU A 499 -27.39 17.89 -13.21
C LEU A 499 -27.66 17.30 -14.59
N LEU A 500 -26.64 16.69 -15.21
CA LEU A 500 -26.80 16.00 -16.50
C LEU A 500 -27.74 14.78 -16.39
N ALA A 501 -27.66 14.03 -15.31
CA ALA A 501 -28.55 12.90 -15.02
C ALA A 501 -30.02 13.36 -14.93
N GLN A 502 -30.25 14.50 -14.28
CA GLN A 502 -31.56 15.12 -14.18
C GLN A 502 -32.10 15.55 -15.55
N ARG A 503 -31.26 16.20 -16.39
CA ARG A 503 -31.64 16.58 -17.75
C ARG A 503 -31.97 15.36 -18.62
N ILE A 504 -31.14 14.29 -18.53
CA ILE A 504 -31.39 13.02 -19.24
C ILE A 504 -32.70 12.37 -18.76
N ALA A 505 -32.96 12.36 -17.46
CA ALA A 505 -34.20 11.79 -16.91
C ALA A 505 -35.45 12.55 -17.38
N THR A 506 -35.39 13.89 -17.43
CA THR A 506 -36.46 14.75 -17.95
C THR A 506 -36.71 14.48 -19.44
N GLU A 507 -35.66 14.38 -20.24
CA GLU A 507 -35.75 14.08 -21.65
C GLU A 507 -36.36 12.70 -21.92
N LEU A 508 -36.00 11.68 -21.11
CA LEU A 508 -36.62 10.34 -21.17
C LEU A 508 -38.09 10.36 -20.78
N GLU A 509 -38.46 11.15 -19.76
CA GLU A 509 -39.85 11.33 -19.34
C GLU A 509 -40.69 11.96 -20.45
N ASP A 510 -40.17 12.95 -21.16
CA ASP A 510 -40.85 13.60 -22.28
C ASP A 510 -41.04 12.64 -23.46
N GLN A 511 -40.04 11.81 -23.76
CA GLN A 511 -40.08 10.85 -24.86
C GLN A 511 -40.97 9.64 -24.58
N GLN A 512 -40.97 9.09 -23.35
CA GLN A 512 -41.65 7.85 -23.02
C GLN A 512 -42.85 8.03 -22.08
N LYS A 513 -43.10 9.25 -21.60
CA LYS A 513 -44.19 9.59 -20.64
C LYS A 513 -44.07 8.81 -19.31
N ARG A 514 -42.85 8.39 -18.97
CA ARG A 514 -42.49 7.71 -17.72
C ARG A 514 -41.14 8.25 -17.24
N LYS A 515 -41.03 8.45 -15.94
CA LYS A 515 -39.84 8.97 -15.31
C LYS A 515 -39.00 7.83 -14.73
N PRO A 516 -37.70 7.70 -15.10
CA PRO A 516 -36.82 6.74 -14.46
C PRO A 516 -36.50 7.19 -13.03
N GLU A 517 -36.16 6.24 -12.16
CA GLU A 517 -35.68 6.55 -10.83
C GLU A 517 -34.33 7.25 -10.92
N LEU A 518 -34.16 8.34 -10.16
CA LEU A 518 -33.00 9.21 -10.21
C LEU A 518 -32.31 9.29 -8.84
N GLY A 519 -31.00 9.18 -8.86
CA GLY A 519 -30.15 9.35 -7.67
C GLY A 519 -28.84 10.02 -7.97
N GLU A 520 -28.14 10.32 -6.91
CA GLU A 520 -26.78 10.87 -6.99
C GLU A 520 -25.77 10.03 -6.21
N ILE A 521 -24.55 10.03 -6.68
CA ILE A 521 -23.43 9.37 -6.06
C ILE A 521 -22.35 10.37 -5.67
N GLU A 522 -22.01 10.39 -4.39
CA GLU A 522 -20.95 11.23 -3.84
C GLU A 522 -19.67 10.41 -3.69
N ILE A 523 -18.58 10.88 -4.28
CA ILE A 523 -17.32 10.12 -4.38
C ILE A 523 -16.24 10.72 -3.45
N TYR A 524 -16.46 11.90 -2.85
CA TYR A 524 -15.46 12.63 -2.09
C TYR A 524 -15.44 12.27 -0.61
N GLY A 525 -14.22 12.15 -0.06
CA GLY A 525 -13.96 12.00 1.36
C GLY A 525 -13.23 10.71 1.73
N SER A 526 -12.56 10.75 2.87
CA SER A 526 -11.87 9.64 3.51
C SER A 526 -12.77 9.05 4.59
N GLY A 527 -13.48 7.99 4.27
CA GLY A 527 -14.32 7.26 5.21
C GLY A 527 -15.60 6.74 4.57
N ASP A 528 -16.21 5.72 5.14
CA ASP A 528 -17.43 5.10 4.62
C ASP A 528 -18.64 6.04 4.65
N GLU A 529 -18.64 7.07 5.50
CA GLU A 529 -19.73 8.05 5.61
C GLU A 529 -19.80 9.06 4.45
N LEU A 530 -18.72 9.24 3.69
CA LEU A 530 -18.64 10.23 2.59
C LEU A 530 -18.71 9.57 1.20
N ARG A 531 -19.00 8.29 1.12
CA ARG A 531 -19.24 7.53 -0.12
C ARG A 531 -20.69 7.07 -0.13
N ARG A 532 -21.59 7.97 -0.48
CA ARG A 532 -23.01 7.72 -0.34
C ARG A 532 -23.71 7.74 -1.70
N ILE A 533 -24.66 6.81 -1.89
CA ILE A 533 -25.69 6.91 -2.91
C ILE A 533 -26.95 7.39 -2.22
N SER A 534 -27.54 8.45 -2.76
CA SER A 534 -28.77 9.04 -2.24
C SER A 534 -29.79 9.17 -3.38
N PRO A 535 -31.08 8.91 -3.13
CA PRO A 535 -32.12 9.29 -4.07
C PRO A 535 -32.14 10.81 -4.18
N THR A 536 -32.53 11.32 -5.35
CA THR A 536 -32.69 12.77 -5.55
C THR A 536 -33.98 13.28 -4.87
N ASP A 537 -34.95 12.41 -4.71
CA ASP A 537 -36.15 12.67 -3.91
C ASP A 537 -35.88 12.30 -2.44
N PRO A 538 -35.91 13.27 -1.50
CA PRO A 538 -35.69 13.01 -0.08
C PRO A 538 -36.75 12.09 0.57
N GLU A 539 -37.94 11.98 -0.01
CA GLU A 539 -39.04 11.13 0.48
C GLU A 539 -38.93 9.70 -0.08
N ALA A 540 -38.10 9.47 -1.08
CA ALA A 540 -37.85 8.15 -1.61
C ALA A 540 -37.06 7.29 -0.60
N GLY A 541 -37.49 6.06 -0.41
CA GLY A 541 -36.77 5.09 0.42
C GLY A 541 -35.39 4.72 -0.16
N PRO A 542 -34.65 3.81 0.50
CA PRO A 542 -33.33 3.40 0.02
C PRO A 542 -33.40 2.78 -1.38
N MET A 543 -32.46 3.17 -2.25
CA MET A 543 -32.41 2.74 -3.65
C MET A 543 -32.18 1.24 -3.78
N ASN A 544 -33.00 0.57 -4.60
CA ASN A 544 -32.88 -0.84 -4.87
C ASN A 544 -32.15 -1.09 -6.20
N PHE A 545 -31.03 -1.80 -6.16
CA PHE A 545 -30.20 -2.12 -7.32
C PHE A 545 -30.51 -3.48 -7.96
N LYS A 546 -31.23 -4.35 -7.25
CA LYS A 546 -31.45 -5.73 -7.68
C LYS A 546 -32.31 -5.78 -8.97
N ASP A 547 -31.83 -6.54 -9.95
CA ASP A 547 -32.44 -6.76 -11.25
C ASP A 547 -32.68 -5.47 -12.07
N ARG A 548 -31.90 -4.41 -11.81
CA ARG A 548 -32.01 -3.12 -12.50
C ARG A 548 -30.76 -2.80 -13.31
N THR A 549 -30.90 -2.03 -14.35
CA THR A 549 -29.81 -1.43 -15.11
C THR A 549 -29.52 -0.03 -14.55
N VAL A 550 -28.27 0.22 -14.19
CA VAL A 550 -27.80 1.52 -13.72
C VAL A 550 -27.18 2.28 -14.87
N ILE A 551 -27.65 3.50 -15.15
CA ILE A 551 -26.98 4.47 -16.01
C ILE A 551 -26.20 5.42 -15.12
N LEU A 552 -24.88 5.25 -15.08
CA LEU A 552 -23.96 6.16 -14.37
C LEU A 552 -23.66 7.35 -15.26
N VAL A 553 -23.89 8.57 -14.78
CA VAL A 553 -23.75 9.81 -15.56
C VAL A 553 -22.63 10.67 -15.01
N ASP A 554 -21.70 11.14 -15.87
CA ASP A 554 -20.66 12.11 -15.53
C ASP A 554 -20.54 13.19 -16.61
N ASP A 555 -19.93 14.33 -16.28
CA ASP A 555 -19.73 15.43 -17.24
C ASP A 555 -18.58 15.14 -18.20
N VAL A 556 -17.42 14.71 -17.68
CA VAL A 556 -16.22 14.47 -18.47
C VAL A 556 -15.54 13.18 -18.02
N ILE A 557 -15.36 12.26 -18.95
CA ILE A 557 -14.47 11.12 -18.68
C ILE A 557 -13.08 11.37 -19.26
N TYR A 558 -12.04 11.17 -18.43
CA TYR A 558 -10.63 11.31 -18.80
C TYR A 558 -9.88 10.01 -18.45
N THR A 559 -9.28 9.90 -17.27
CA THR A 559 -8.54 8.70 -16.84
C THR A 559 -9.41 7.51 -16.46
N GLY A 560 -10.68 7.76 -16.12
CA GLY A 560 -11.65 6.75 -15.66
C GLY A 560 -11.59 6.45 -14.15
N ARG A 561 -10.72 7.12 -13.38
CA ARG A 561 -10.57 6.88 -11.93
C ARG A 561 -11.85 7.17 -11.15
N THR A 562 -12.53 8.28 -11.46
CA THR A 562 -13.82 8.66 -10.86
C THR A 562 -14.87 7.57 -11.09
N VAL A 563 -14.99 7.10 -12.33
CA VAL A 563 -15.90 6.04 -12.71
C VAL A 563 -15.60 4.74 -11.98
N LYS A 564 -14.31 4.35 -11.84
CA LYS A 564 -13.90 3.19 -11.06
C LYS A 564 -14.37 3.28 -9.60
N SER A 565 -14.22 4.45 -8.99
CA SER A 565 -14.67 4.69 -7.62
C SER A 565 -16.19 4.58 -7.51
N ALA A 566 -16.93 5.16 -8.45
CA ALA A 566 -18.39 5.05 -8.52
C ALA A 566 -18.86 3.58 -8.66
N LEU A 567 -18.24 2.80 -9.55
CA LEU A 567 -18.54 1.38 -9.72
C LEU A 567 -18.31 0.60 -8.42
N THR A 568 -17.22 0.90 -7.69
CA THR A 568 -16.96 0.25 -6.40
C THR A 568 -18.06 0.52 -5.38
N ILE A 569 -18.59 1.74 -5.34
CA ILE A 569 -19.68 2.13 -4.42
C ILE A 569 -20.98 1.42 -4.84
N ILE A 570 -21.34 1.44 -6.14
CA ILE A 570 -22.53 0.78 -6.68
C ILE A 570 -22.54 -0.70 -6.30
N PHE A 571 -21.44 -1.44 -6.55
CA PHE A 571 -21.36 -2.87 -6.25
C PHE A 571 -21.30 -3.21 -4.76
N ARG A 572 -20.92 -2.25 -3.90
CA ARG A 572 -21.05 -2.40 -2.44
C ARG A 572 -22.48 -2.18 -1.97
N SER A 573 -23.21 -1.28 -2.61
CA SER A 573 -24.60 -0.93 -2.24
C SER A 573 -25.61 -1.95 -2.75
N GLY A 574 -25.28 -2.73 -3.78
CA GLY A 574 -26.16 -3.75 -4.34
C GLY A 574 -25.58 -4.49 -5.54
N ARG A 575 -26.39 -5.36 -6.13
CA ARG A 575 -26.03 -6.12 -7.33
C ARG A 575 -26.96 -5.75 -8.49
N PRO A 576 -26.63 -4.70 -9.26
CA PRO A 576 -27.39 -4.36 -10.45
C PRO A 576 -27.22 -5.44 -11.53
N GLN A 577 -28.21 -5.56 -12.43
CA GLN A 577 -28.13 -6.43 -13.61
C GLN A 577 -27.00 -5.98 -14.55
N SER A 578 -26.87 -4.67 -14.76
CA SER A 578 -25.78 -4.07 -15.52
C SER A 578 -25.54 -2.63 -15.10
N VAL A 579 -24.32 -2.12 -15.39
CA VAL A 579 -23.99 -0.70 -15.26
C VAL A 579 -23.52 -0.19 -16.60
N ARG A 580 -24.12 0.89 -17.08
CA ARG A 580 -23.77 1.60 -18.31
C ARG A 580 -23.29 3.00 -17.97
N LEU A 581 -22.34 3.51 -18.70
CA LEU A 581 -21.76 4.84 -18.47
C LEU A 581 -22.19 5.82 -19.56
N ALA A 582 -22.77 6.95 -19.16
CA ALA A 582 -23.11 8.07 -20.02
C ALA A 582 -22.25 9.28 -19.64
N VAL A 583 -21.65 9.95 -20.63
CA VAL A 583 -20.82 11.15 -20.41
C VAL A 583 -21.12 12.20 -21.47
N LEU A 584 -21.09 13.46 -21.06
CA LEU A 584 -21.22 14.56 -22.04
C LEU A 584 -19.96 14.63 -22.92
N ILE A 585 -18.77 14.51 -22.30
CA ILE A 585 -17.48 14.61 -22.99
C ILE A 585 -16.62 13.37 -22.71
N ASP A 586 -16.08 12.79 -23.78
CA ASP A 586 -15.01 11.80 -23.71
C ASP A 586 -13.71 12.40 -24.24
N ARG A 587 -12.66 12.44 -23.38
CA ARG A 587 -11.34 12.99 -23.72
C ARG A 587 -10.32 11.95 -24.22
N GLY A 588 -10.63 10.65 -24.13
CA GLY A 588 -9.62 9.60 -24.29
C GLY A 588 -8.71 9.46 -23.05
N HIS A 589 -7.45 9.02 -23.22
CA HIS A 589 -6.43 8.90 -22.16
C HIS A 589 -6.83 8.08 -20.94
N ARG A 590 -7.26 6.83 -21.17
CA ARG A 590 -7.67 5.93 -20.10
C ARG A 590 -6.47 5.37 -19.33
N GLU A 591 -6.52 5.46 -18.00
CA GLU A 591 -5.65 4.74 -17.07
C GLU A 591 -6.33 3.51 -16.49
N VAL A 592 -7.66 3.44 -16.63
CA VAL A 592 -8.50 2.32 -16.18
C VAL A 592 -9.29 1.80 -17.39
N PRO A 593 -9.47 0.48 -17.56
CA PRO A 593 -10.16 -0.09 -18.72
C PRO A 593 -11.68 0.10 -18.63
N VAL A 594 -12.13 1.35 -18.70
CA VAL A 594 -13.55 1.74 -18.75
C VAL A 594 -13.83 2.51 -20.04
N LYS A 595 -14.98 2.18 -20.67
CA LYS A 595 -15.46 2.87 -21.87
C LYS A 595 -16.86 3.37 -21.60
N ALA A 596 -17.16 4.61 -22.02
CA ALA A 596 -18.52 5.11 -21.98
C ALA A 596 -19.39 4.41 -23.04
N ASN A 597 -20.63 4.09 -22.66
CA ASN A 597 -21.63 3.49 -23.54
C ASN A 597 -22.34 4.57 -24.36
N TYR A 598 -22.58 5.72 -23.74
CA TYR A 598 -23.26 6.86 -24.32
C TYR A 598 -22.35 8.10 -24.20
N VAL A 599 -22.06 8.74 -25.31
CA VAL A 599 -21.11 9.87 -25.37
C VAL A 599 -21.71 11.02 -26.15
N GLY A 600 -21.77 12.20 -25.55
CA GLY A 600 -22.24 13.39 -26.22
C GLY A 600 -21.23 13.87 -27.28
N LYS A 601 -19.98 14.09 -26.91
CA LYS A 601 -18.93 14.50 -27.83
C LYS A 601 -17.56 13.93 -27.45
N ASN A 602 -16.81 13.44 -28.45
CA ASN A 602 -15.41 13.06 -28.27
C ASN A 602 -14.52 14.29 -28.52
N ILE A 603 -13.68 14.64 -27.54
CA ILE A 603 -12.75 15.77 -27.61
C ILE A 603 -11.34 15.28 -27.30
N PRO A 604 -10.56 14.86 -28.30
CA PRO A 604 -9.15 14.56 -28.11
C PRO A 604 -8.44 15.79 -27.57
N SER A 605 -7.75 15.66 -26.47
CA SER A 605 -7.04 16.77 -25.83
C SER A 605 -5.71 16.29 -25.26
N SER A 606 -4.70 17.19 -25.22
CA SER A 606 -3.41 16.86 -24.62
C SER A 606 -3.52 16.77 -23.08
N GLU A 607 -2.50 16.22 -22.44
CA GLU A 607 -2.42 16.16 -20.96
C GLU A 607 -2.38 17.57 -20.32
N ARG A 608 -1.89 18.57 -21.05
CA ARG A 608 -1.82 19.97 -20.59
C ARG A 608 -3.11 20.75 -20.82
N GLU A 609 -4.00 20.24 -21.66
CA GLU A 609 -5.30 20.85 -21.88
C GLU A 609 -6.32 20.38 -20.85
N ARG A 610 -7.27 21.26 -20.57
CA ARG A 610 -8.39 21.02 -19.66
C ARG A 610 -9.69 21.27 -20.37
N VAL A 611 -10.63 20.37 -20.16
CA VAL A 611 -12.01 20.50 -20.63
C VAL A 611 -12.86 20.77 -19.39
N ARG A 612 -13.60 21.88 -19.41
CA ARG A 612 -14.49 22.29 -18.33
C ARG A 612 -15.91 22.44 -18.87
N VAL A 613 -16.81 21.65 -18.33
CA VAL A 613 -18.24 21.80 -18.56
C VAL A 613 -18.76 22.85 -17.59
N LYS A 614 -19.40 23.87 -18.10
CA LYS A 614 -20.07 24.92 -17.34
C LYS A 614 -21.56 24.77 -17.58
N LEU A 615 -22.31 24.54 -16.52
CA LEU A 615 -23.75 24.44 -16.52
C LEU A 615 -24.32 25.58 -15.67
N ARG A 616 -25.32 26.27 -16.18
CA ARG A 616 -25.93 27.44 -15.53
C ARG A 616 -26.40 27.16 -14.09
N GLU A 617 -26.87 25.96 -13.84
CA GLU A 617 -27.33 25.55 -12.50
C GLU A 617 -26.19 25.39 -11.49
N ALA A 618 -24.98 25.08 -11.96
CA ALA A 618 -23.81 24.84 -11.09
C ALA A 618 -22.95 26.07 -10.85
N GLU A 619 -22.79 26.94 -11.85
CA GLU A 619 -21.77 28.00 -11.83
C GLU A 619 -22.38 29.42 -11.89
N GLN A 620 -23.70 29.57 -11.87
CA GLN A 620 -24.42 30.85 -12.08
C GLN A 620 -23.96 31.57 -13.37
N ASP A 621 -23.47 30.81 -14.36
CA ASP A 621 -23.11 31.34 -15.68
C ASP A 621 -24.41 31.59 -16.47
N GLU A 622 -24.42 32.63 -17.33
CA GLU A 622 -25.60 32.98 -18.11
C GLU A 622 -26.01 31.89 -19.11
N LYS A 623 -25.06 31.08 -19.58
CA LYS A 623 -25.28 30.03 -20.58
C LYS A 623 -24.42 28.80 -20.35
N ASP A 624 -24.98 27.64 -20.74
CA ASP A 624 -24.22 26.41 -20.78
C ASP A 624 -23.12 26.46 -21.84
N LYS A 625 -21.94 25.96 -21.53
CA LYS A 625 -20.84 25.82 -22.48
C LYS A 625 -19.82 24.79 -22.04
N VAL A 626 -19.14 24.19 -23.01
CA VAL A 626 -17.93 23.42 -22.76
C VAL A 626 -16.74 24.18 -23.29
N VAL A 627 -15.75 24.44 -22.45
CA VAL A 627 -14.53 25.15 -22.82
C VAL A 627 -13.30 24.28 -22.68
N ILE A 628 -12.32 24.47 -23.55
CA ILE A 628 -10.98 23.89 -23.47
C ILE A 628 -9.96 25.00 -23.30
N TYR A 629 -8.97 24.79 -22.42
CA TYR A 629 -7.87 25.73 -22.19
C TYR A 629 -6.63 24.97 -21.70
N SER A 630 -5.45 25.56 -21.92
CA SER A 630 -4.19 25.01 -21.40
C SER A 630 -3.88 25.60 -20.02
N ILE A 631 -3.31 24.79 -19.12
CA ILE A 631 -2.73 25.28 -17.88
C ILE A 631 -1.30 25.70 -18.17
N ILE A 632 -0.99 26.97 -17.91
CA ILE A 632 0.34 27.55 -18.06
C ILE A 632 1.02 27.57 -16.70
N ASN A 633 2.20 26.97 -16.60
CA ASN A 633 2.98 26.93 -15.35
C ASN A 633 3.68 28.27 -15.05
N PRO A 634 4.00 28.57 -13.78
CA PRO A 634 4.64 29.83 -13.38
C PRO A 634 5.97 30.10 -14.07
N THR A 635 6.69 29.07 -14.49
CA THR A 635 8.01 29.15 -15.12
C THR A 635 7.97 29.43 -16.63
N GLU A 636 6.87 29.16 -17.33
CA GLU A 636 6.73 29.37 -18.78
C GLU A 636 6.64 30.88 -19.19
N GLY A 637 6.69 31.79 -18.23
CA GLY A 637 6.66 33.24 -18.49
C GLY A 637 7.99 33.97 -18.24
N LEU A 638 9.04 33.29 -17.81
CA LEU A 638 10.34 33.88 -17.49
C LEU A 638 11.36 33.75 -18.63
N GLU A 639 11.16 32.82 -19.56
CA GLU A 639 12.05 32.67 -20.74
C GLU A 639 11.81 33.70 -21.87
N GLY A 640 10.74 34.48 -21.80
CA GLY A 640 10.39 35.49 -22.82
C GLY A 640 10.90 36.90 -22.52
N LYS A 641 11.77 37.15 -21.52
CA LYS A 641 12.31 38.47 -21.19
C LYS A 641 13.85 38.51 -21.09
N ALA A 642 14.55 37.56 -21.66
CA ALA A 642 15.99 37.60 -21.86
C ALA A 642 16.24 37.54 -23.39
N GLY A 643 16.02 38.62 -24.05
CA GLY A 643 16.34 38.87 -25.44
C GLY A 643 16.34 40.37 -25.68
#